data_127ec411096f4e0bd16d295cf5d3fe5e
#
_entry.id   127ec411096f4e0bd16d295cf5d3fe5e
#
_cell.length_a   1.000
_cell.length_b   1.000
_cell.length_c   1.000
_cell.angle_alpha   90.00
_cell.angle_beta   90.00
_cell.angle_gamma   90.00
#
_symmetry.space_group_name_H-M   'P 1'
#
loop_
_entity.id
_entity.type
_entity.pdbx_description
1 polymer ?
#
loop_
_entity_poly.entity_id
_entity_poly.type
_entity_poly.pdbx_seq_one_letter_code
_entity_poly.pdbx_strand_id
1 'polypeptide(L)'
;MRKWLLASLAVLMVSVSPTWDSYAQTRFSVEDGGVVFTDGKDVLCTPKEGLWSIASGWKDEWMTDWTHVKASKVEKTGAWTILRGTASFEQGDLELTDSYSQTEDGLVRCVRRFEWTGKDTLRNVTLSVRLQEKGNGLSLFAPGIVYYGNKNGASVNPKLIATWTGTPGEFAIFEDHRYPMPFVMLENPSTLRAIAVHTTPSPVRGAVLDDQWWSLGTEAREGCTEIVMYSGPIGYNGQRSVAKARQRTSMRYSDTFIDMEPGRVVEKEYLIDLYAIDRPGTGFQRPVYTSLDLYKPYDAERFPTFKEIVDTKYRFALSRWMENDLAAGFDMYDSRYSRKDIVMGWCGQADSPGYALQVLSSRLGDPSIHDKVQRSLDFLTGCKFLEDGLFAVRYNFFTGEWDQGDPVSCGQAMYNFAKAIETARKTKEYDTSRWEKFLRKACDGVAARILSKEWNPKSTAEGFFIAPLAISYDLFGVKRYRQAAEKAAGEFASRHLEMDGCYWGGTLDATCEDKEGAWAAFQGFLECYERFADNKYLDWAKHAMDVCLSYVVVWDIPLPAGRMADHNFKTTGWTVVSAQNQHIDVYGVLFAPEVCKMGRYLGDDRLVKLSKVMFRTCFQLTDAYGSQGEQLQHTNFAQQGDMSNVHKLRGGYSEHWTVFWITTHFLNAAARFAEAGEI
;
A
#
# COMPACT_ATOMS: atom_id res chain seq x y z
N MET A 1 -33.90 28.38 32.80
CA MET A 1 -33.22 29.40 31.98
C MET A 1 -31.73 29.38 32.29
N ARG A 2 -30.94 28.64 31.50
CA ARG A 2 -29.46 28.78 31.49
C ARG A 2 -29.07 28.87 30.00
N LYS A 3 -28.49 30.01 29.66
CA LYS A 3 -28.01 30.39 28.34
C LYS A 3 -26.82 29.52 27.98
N TRP A 4 -26.88 28.83 26.85
CA TRP A 4 -25.75 28.21 26.21
C TRP A 4 -24.96 29.31 25.48
N LEU A 5 -23.78 29.61 25.98
CA LEU A 5 -22.75 30.36 25.25
C LEU A 5 -22.09 29.38 24.25
N LEU A 6 -22.29 29.64 22.99
CA LEU A 6 -21.45 29.15 21.93
C LEU A 6 -20.08 29.83 22.05
N ALA A 7 -19.12 29.12 22.60
CA ALA A 7 -17.71 29.51 22.51
C ALA A 7 -17.18 29.03 21.17
N SER A 8 -17.10 29.95 20.22
CA SER A 8 -16.30 29.73 19.00
C SER A 8 -14.83 29.65 19.42
N LEU A 9 -14.29 28.45 19.56
CA LEU A 9 -12.84 28.26 19.65
C LEU A 9 -12.31 28.50 18.24
N ALA A 10 -11.73 29.66 18.01
CA ALA A 10 -10.81 29.89 16.92
C ALA A 10 -9.57 29.01 17.23
N VAL A 11 -9.53 27.84 16.61
CA VAL A 11 -8.31 27.06 16.53
C VAL A 11 -7.32 27.89 15.72
N LEU A 12 -6.31 28.45 16.39
CA LEU A 12 -5.12 28.91 15.68
C LEU A 12 -4.57 27.73 14.92
N MET A 13 -4.84 27.70 13.63
CA MET A 13 -4.12 26.85 12.70
C MET A 13 -2.67 27.35 12.70
N VAL A 14 -1.84 26.73 13.53
CA VAL A 14 -0.41 26.71 13.25
C VAL A 14 -0.28 25.75 12.08
N SER A 15 -0.20 26.33 10.89
CA SER A 15 0.20 25.61 9.70
C SER A 15 1.64 25.12 9.90
N VAL A 16 1.78 23.97 10.50
CA VAL A 16 2.99 23.16 10.38
C VAL A 16 2.83 22.37 9.10
N SER A 17 2.83 23.07 7.97
CA SER A 17 3.33 22.47 6.76
C SER A 17 4.79 22.14 7.09
N PRO A 18 5.23 20.89 6.99
CA PRO A 18 6.66 20.66 6.92
C PRO A 18 7.12 21.41 5.69
N THR A 19 7.73 22.56 5.90
CA THR A 19 8.39 23.28 4.83
C THR A 19 9.60 22.42 4.49
N TRP A 20 9.45 21.61 3.45
CA TRP A 20 10.56 20.88 2.82
C TRP A 20 11.67 21.83 2.33
N ASP A 21 11.46 23.13 2.42
CA ASP A 21 12.33 24.23 1.98
C ASP A 21 13.69 24.32 2.70
N SER A 22 13.94 23.54 3.75
CA SER A 22 15.20 23.60 4.50
C SER A 22 16.10 22.36 4.33
N TYR A 23 15.70 21.37 3.54
CA TYR A 23 16.54 20.19 3.32
C TYR A 23 17.64 20.47 2.30
N ALA A 24 18.85 19.99 2.58
CA ALA A 24 19.97 20.07 1.66
C ALA A 24 19.58 19.44 0.32
N GLN A 25 19.80 20.15 -0.77
CA GLN A 25 19.52 19.67 -2.11
C GLN A 25 20.56 18.62 -2.52
N THR A 26 20.10 17.53 -3.14
CA THR A 26 21.01 16.59 -3.80
C THR A 26 21.71 17.30 -4.96
N ARG A 27 23.04 17.25 -4.98
CA ARG A 27 23.87 17.84 -6.04
C ARG A 27 24.68 16.74 -6.69
N PHE A 28 25.22 17.00 -7.87
CA PHE A 28 26.14 16.07 -8.52
C PHE A 28 27.38 16.77 -9.04
N SER A 29 28.49 16.02 -9.10
CA SER A 29 29.74 16.41 -9.76
C SER A 29 30.23 15.26 -10.64
N VAL A 30 31.02 15.59 -11.64
CA VAL A 30 31.68 14.61 -12.50
C VAL A 30 33.11 14.47 -12.04
N GLU A 31 33.51 13.24 -11.67
CA GLU A 31 34.84 12.93 -11.12
C GLU A 31 35.38 11.66 -11.79
N ASP A 32 36.59 11.71 -12.29
CA ASP A 32 37.29 10.58 -12.95
C ASP A 32 36.42 9.79 -13.97
N GLY A 33 35.61 10.51 -14.74
CA GLY A 33 34.71 9.89 -15.73
C GLY A 33 33.50 9.15 -15.17
N GLY A 34 33.21 9.30 -13.87
CA GLY A 34 32.00 8.88 -13.18
C GLY A 34 31.25 10.07 -12.60
N VAL A 35 30.21 9.81 -11.82
CA VAL A 35 29.38 10.83 -11.17
C VAL A 35 29.30 10.57 -9.67
N VAL A 36 29.42 11.63 -8.90
CA VAL A 36 29.25 11.66 -7.45
C VAL A 36 28.03 12.52 -7.12
N PHE A 37 27.13 12.02 -6.31
CA PHE A 37 25.94 12.70 -5.79
C PHE A 37 26.15 12.97 -4.31
N THR A 38 25.80 14.16 -3.85
CA THR A 38 25.93 14.54 -2.45
C THR A 38 24.94 15.60 -2.05
N ASP A 39 24.53 15.57 -0.79
CA ASP A 39 23.82 16.67 -0.15
C ASP A 39 24.74 17.48 0.82
N GLY A 40 26.04 17.26 0.69
CA GLY A 40 27.08 17.88 1.51
C GLY A 40 27.53 17.00 2.69
N LYS A 41 26.87 15.88 2.96
CA LYS A 41 27.23 14.92 4.02
C LYS A 41 27.40 13.51 3.49
N ASP A 42 26.41 13.01 2.76
CA ASP A 42 26.46 11.68 2.17
C ASP A 42 26.95 11.73 0.75
N VAL A 43 27.46 10.60 0.29
CA VAL A 43 28.00 10.43 -1.05
C VAL A 43 27.50 9.12 -1.64
N LEU A 44 26.67 9.24 -2.66
CA LEU A 44 26.32 8.14 -3.56
C LEU A 44 27.16 8.33 -4.83
N CYS A 45 27.77 7.27 -5.35
CA CYS A 45 28.61 7.41 -6.54
C CYS A 45 28.38 6.28 -7.54
N THR A 46 28.75 6.53 -8.78
CA THR A 46 28.86 5.44 -9.76
C THR A 46 30.10 4.60 -9.47
N PRO A 47 30.13 3.30 -9.87
CA PRO A 47 31.29 2.44 -9.62
C PRO A 47 32.59 3.01 -10.19
N LYS A 48 33.69 2.81 -9.48
CA LYS A 48 35.02 3.30 -9.90
C LYS A 48 35.52 2.68 -11.20
N GLU A 49 35.08 1.47 -11.50
CA GLU A 49 35.40 0.75 -12.73
C GLU A 49 34.79 1.39 -13.98
N GLY A 50 33.64 2.05 -13.85
CA GLY A 50 32.99 2.76 -14.96
C GLY A 50 31.64 3.34 -14.62
N LEU A 51 31.28 4.42 -15.30
CA LEU A 51 29.94 5.03 -15.25
C LEU A 51 28.89 4.08 -15.80
N TRP A 52 29.22 3.38 -16.87
CA TRP A 52 28.39 2.36 -17.48
C TRP A 52 29.00 0.99 -17.30
N SER A 53 28.15 0.02 -17.01
CA SER A 53 28.51 -1.40 -16.92
C SER A 53 27.53 -2.21 -17.75
N ILE A 54 28.03 -2.97 -18.72
CA ILE A 54 27.26 -3.76 -19.65
C ILE A 54 27.73 -5.22 -19.51
N ALA A 55 26.82 -6.14 -19.25
CA ALA A 55 27.10 -7.57 -19.33
C ALA A 55 26.76 -8.10 -20.70
N SER A 56 27.62 -8.97 -21.27
CA SER A 56 27.41 -9.61 -22.57
C SER A 56 27.41 -11.14 -22.49
N GLY A 57 27.34 -11.70 -21.29
CA GLY A 57 27.29 -13.12 -21.04
C GLY A 57 26.31 -13.51 -19.94
N TRP A 58 25.94 -14.80 -19.92
CA TRP A 58 25.05 -15.41 -18.93
C TRP A 58 25.56 -16.76 -18.49
N LYS A 59 25.65 -16.93 -17.18
CA LYS A 59 25.99 -18.20 -16.57
C LYS A 59 25.20 -18.38 -15.28
N ASP A 60 24.71 -19.58 -15.03
CA ASP A 60 23.92 -19.91 -13.84
C ASP A 60 22.75 -18.94 -13.61
N GLU A 61 22.06 -18.58 -14.72
CA GLU A 61 20.92 -17.66 -14.73
C GLU A 61 21.22 -16.23 -14.27
N TRP A 62 22.50 -15.81 -14.36
CA TRP A 62 22.93 -14.48 -14.00
C TRP A 62 23.92 -13.89 -14.99
N MET A 63 24.02 -12.59 -15.01
CA MET A 63 24.86 -11.82 -15.92
C MET A 63 26.35 -12.01 -15.61
N THR A 64 27.14 -12.15 -16.67
CA THR A 64 28.60 -12.28 -16.64
C THR A 64 29.24 -11.41 -17.73
N ASP A 65 30.55 -11.48 -17.88
CA ASP A 65 31.34 -10.82 -18.92
C ASP A 65 31.08 -9.30 -19.00
N TRP A 66 31.38 -8.64 -17.88
CA TRP A 66 31.15 -7.23 -17.71
C TRP A 66 32.17 -6.37 -18.45
N THR A 67 31.68 -5.43 -19.26
CA THR A 67 32.43 -4.32 -19.83
C THR A 67 32.11 -3.04 -19.08
N HIS A 68 33.13 -2.34 -18.60
CA HIS A 68 33.00 -1.10 -17.84
C HIS A 68 33.55 0.07 -18.64
N VAL A 69 32.81 1.18 -18.70
CA VAL A 69 33.17 2.36 -19.49
C VAL A 69 33.08 3.62 -18.66
N LYS A 70 34.12 4.41 -18.66
CA LYS A 70 34.14 5.76 -18.08
C LYS A 70 33.71 6.79 -19.13
N ALA A 71 33.17 7.93 -18.68
CA ALA A 71 32.85 9.02 -19.60
C ALA A 71 34.14 9.56 -20.23
N SER A 72 34.18 9.59 -21.55
CA SER A 72 35.28 10.13 -22.34
C SER A 72 35.04 11.60 -22.72
N LYS A 73 33.80 12.07 -22.66
CA LYS A 73 33.43 13.46 -23.01
C LYS A 73 32.37 13.95 -22.02
N VAL A 74 32.51 15.22 -21.61
CA VAL A 74 31.55 15.91 -20.74
C VAL A 74 31.19 17.23 -21.42
N GLU A 75 29.90 17.47 -21.59
CA GLU A 75 29.34 18.67 -22.24
C GLU A 75 28.30 19.31 -21.35
N LYS A 76 28.17 20.63 -21.39
CA LYS A 76 27.09 21.37 -20.73
C LYS A 76 26.20 22.00 -21.77
N THR A 77 24.90 21.74 -21.71
CA THR A 77 23.91 22.29 -22.63
C THR A 77 22.69 22.77 -21.85
N GLY A 78 22.57 24.06 -21.64
CA GLY A 78 21.53 24.62 -20.76
C GLY A 78 21.65 24.09 -19.31
N ALA A 79 20.58 23.54 -18.78
CA ALA A 79 20.55 22.97 -17.46
C ALA A 79 21.15 21.53 -17.40
N TRP A 80 21.53 20.94 -18.52
CA TRP A 80 21.99 19.56 -18.62
C TRP A 80 23.50 19.47 -18.66
N THR A 81 24.03 18.50 -17.90
CA THR A 81 25.39 17.98 -18.02
C THR A 81 25.31 16.64 -18.74
N ILE A 82 25.90 16.53 -19.91
CA ILE A 82 25.85 15.35 -20.79
C ILE A 82 27.20 14.66 -20.76
N LEU A 83 27.22 13.38 -20.41
CA LEU A 83 28.38 12.52 -20.41
C LEU A 83 28.25 11.52 -21.56
N ARG A 84 29.34 11.26 -22.29
CA ARG A 84 29.38 10.32 -23.40
C ARG A 84 30.51 9.34 -23.27
N GLY A 85 30.28 8.13 -23.75
CA GLY A 85 31.27 7.06 -23.84
C GLY A 85 30.87 6.04 -24.89
N THR A 86 31.74 5.11 -25.20
CA THR A 86 31.52 4.04 -26.19
C THR A 86 32.04 2.74 -25.62
N ALA A 87 31.23 1.69 -25.65
CA ALA A 87 31.65 0.31 -25.36
C ALA A 87 31.83 -0.42 -26.71
N SER A 88 33.03 -0.90 -26.97
CA SER A 88 33.36 -1.60 -28.23
C SER A 88 33.28 -3.11 -28.05
N PHE A 89 32.61 -3.79 -28.96
CA PHE A 89 32.45 -5.24 -29.06
C PHE A 89 32.89 -5.70 -30.47
N GLU A 90 33.07 -6.99 -30.65
CA GLU A 90 33.43 -7.55 -31.98
C GLU A 90 32.39 -7.20 -33.05
N GLN A 91 31.11 -7.12 -32.69
CA GLN A 91 29.97 -6.86 -33.56
C GLN A 91 29.75 -5.36 -33.86
N GLY A 92 30.43 -4.45 -33.14
CA GLY A 92 30.29 -3.02 -33.29
C GLY A 92 30.36 -2.26 -31.99
N ASP A 93 29.88 -1.03 -32.01
CA ASP A 93 29.96 -0.12 -30.89
C ASP A 93 28.57 0.15 -30.26
N LEU A 94 28.56 0.26 -28.94
CA LEU A 94 27.42 0.73 -28.14
C LEU A 94 27.73 2.15 -27.66
N GLU A 95 26.99 3.12 -28.20
CA GLU A 95 27.10 4.51 -27.80
C GLU A 95 26.33 4.73 -26.49
N LEU A 96 26.99 5.39 -25.54
CA LEU A 96 26.53 5.58 -24.17
C LEU A 96 26.38 7.08 -23.88
N THR A 97 25.22 7.48 -23.41
CA THR A 97 24.96 8.86 -23.04
C THR A 97 24.19 8.92 -21.72
N ASP A 98 24.70 9.70 -20.76
CA ASP A 98 23.97 10.11 -19.57
C ASP A 98 23.73 11.61 -19.60
N SER A 99 22.53 12.04 -19.27
CA SER A 99 22.16 13.45 -19.16
C SER A 99 21.65 13.72 -17.75
N TYR A 100 22.33 14.60 -17.02
CA TYR A 100 22.01 14.97 -15.65
C TYR A 100 21.52 16.40 -15.54
N SER A 101 20.46 16.63 -14.76
CA SER A 101 19.97 17.96 -14.42
C SER A 101 19.46 18.01 -12.98
N GLN A 102 19.52 19.20 -12.38
CA GLN A 102 18.87 19.49 -11.11
C GLN A 102 17.39 19.75 -11.35
N THR A 103 16.50 19.15 -10.54
CA THR A 103 15.06 19.48 -10.54
C THR A 103 14.78 20.69 -9.64
N GLU A 104 13.64 21.32 -9.81
CA GLU A 104 13.18 22.41 -8.94
C GLU A 104 13.01 21.96 -7.49
N ASP A 105 12.60 20.70 -7.30
CA ASP A 105 12.37 20.10 -5.98
C ASP A 105 13.67 19.59 -5.31
N GLY A 106 14.82 19.86 -5.91
CA GLY A 106 16.12 19.55 -5.31
C GLY A 106 16.63 18.13 -5.53
N LEU A 107 16.01 17.35 -6.42
CA LEU A 107 16.49 16.03 -6.83
C LEU A 107 17.45 16.16 -8.03
N VAL A 108 18.19 15.09 -8.30
CA VAL A 108 18.97 14.97 -9.54
C VAL A 108 18.26 14.02 -10.49
N ARG A 109 17.87 14.53 -11.65
CA ARG A 109 17.30 13.74 -12.76
C ARG A 109 18.38 13.23 -13.67
N CYS A 110 18.32 11.95 -14.03
CA CYS A 110 19.20 11.34 -15.02
C CYS A 110 18.39 10.61 -16.08
N VAL A 111 18.82 10.77 -17.33
CA VAL A 111 18.38 9.98 -18.48
C VAL A 111 19.60 9.27 -19.05
N ARG A 112 19.63 7.94 -18.90
CA ARG A 112 20.68 7.07 -19.46
C ARG A 112 20.19 6.46 -20.76
N ARG A 113 21.00 6.60 -21.82
CA ARG A 113 20.70 6.13 -23.18
C ARG A 113 21.80 5.21 -23.68
N PHE A 114 21.40 4.08 -24.22
CA PHE A 114 22.23 3.08 -24.89
C PHE A 114 21.76 2.98 -26.35
N GLU A 115 22.68 3.19 -27.30
CA GLU A 115 22.39 3.13 -28.74
C GLU A 115 23.38 2.19 -29.43
N TRP A 116 22.84 1.09 -29.97
CA TRP A 116 23.67 0.15 -30.70
C TRP A 116 23.89 0.60 -32.14
N THR A 117 25.15 0.82 -32.51
CA THR A 117 25.55 1.28 -33.84
C THR A 117 26.23 0.18 -34.66
N GLY A 118 26.40 -1.02 -34.08
CA GLY A 118 26.96 -2.17 -34.78
C GLY A 118 26.09 -2.64 -35.95
N LYS A 119 26.73 -3.32 -36.91
CA LYS A 119 26.04 -3.89 -38.07
C LYS A 119 25.39 -5.25 -37.81
N ASP A 120 25.92 -5.98 -36.82
CA ASP A 120 25.43 -7.28 -36.39
C ASP A 120 24.78 -7.14 -34.99
N THR A 121 23.90 -8.09 -34.66
CA THR A 121 23.22 -8.10 -33.36
C THR A 121 24.20 -8.49 -32.23
N LEU A 122 24.30 -7.65 -31.22
CA LEU A 122 24.97 -7.98 -29.96
C LEU A 122 23.98 -8.77 -29.08
N ARG A 123 24.32 -10.03 -28.77
CA ARG A 123 23.41 -10.94 -28.07
C ARG A 123 23.68 -11.02 -26.58
N ASN A 124 22.69 -11.49 -25.83
CA ASN A 124 22.77 -11.80 -24.41
C ASN A 124 23.17 -10.60 -23.53
N VAL A 125 22.70 -9.42 -23.84
CA VAL A 125 23.10 -8.16 -23.19
C VAL A 125 22.23 -7.91 -21.96
N THR A 126 22.87 -7.46 -20.89
CA THR A 126 22.19 -6.76 -19.78
C THR A 126 22.77 -5.35 -19.64
N LEU A 127 21.94 -4.37 -19.84
CA LEU A 127 22.25 -2.97 -19.60
C LEU A 127 22.02 -2.65 -18.10
N SER A 128 22.81 -1.73 -17.55
CA SER A 128 22.71 -1.44 -16.12
C SER A 128 22.81 0.04 -15.77
N VAL A 129 22.20 0.40 -14.65
CA VAL A 129 22.53 1.56 -13.82
C VAL A 129 23.01 1.01 -12.49
N ARG A 130 24.14 1.48 -11.99
CA ARG A 130 24.71 1.05 -10.71
C ARG A 130 25.12 2.29 -9.92
N LEU A 131 24.65 2.40 -8.69
CA LEU A 131 24.93 3.51 -7.79
C LEU A 131 25.38 2.93 -6.46
N GLN A 132 26.56 3.30 -5.97
CA GLN A 132 27.20 2.73 -4.80
C GLN A 132 27.11 3.66 -3.60
N GLU A 133 26.57 3.15 -2.51
CA GLU A 133 26.68 3.71 -1.17
C GLU A 133 27.72 2.92 -0.37
N LYS A 134 28.57 3.63 0.33
CA LYS A 134 29.64 3.00 1.12
C LYS A 134 29.06 2.34 2.38
N GLY A 135 29.47 1.10 2.62
CA GLY A 135 29.07 0.32 3.78
C GLY A 135 28.01 -0.74 3.47
N ASN A 136 27.75 -1.57 4.45
CA ASN A 136 26.80 -2.66 4.40
C ASN A 136 25.80 -2.52 5.56
N GLY A 137 24.77 -3.38 5.58
CA GLY A 137 23.77 -3.37 6.65
C GLY A 137 22.79 -2.21 6.58
N LEU A 138 22.68 -1.55 5.41
CA LEU A 138 21.65 -0.53 5.18
C LEU A 138 20.27 -1.18 5.12
N SER A 139 19.28 -0.54 5.71
CA SER A 139 17.91 -1.01 5.68
C SER A 139 17.23 -0.69 4.34
N LEU A 140 16.61 -1.68 3.72
CA LEU A 140 15.91 -1.52 2.44
C LEU A 140 14.42 -1.29 2.67
N PHE A 141 13.88 -0.29 1.98
CA PHE A 141 12.45 -0.09 1.78
C PHE A 141 12.14 -0.10 0.28
N ALA A 142 11.24 -1.00 -0.11
CA ALA A 142 10.72 -1.14 -1.48
C ALA A 142 9.20 -1.24 -1.40
N PRO A 143 8.44 -0.21 -1.80
CA PRO A 143 6.99 -0.14 -1.59
C PRO A 143 6.24 -1.38 -2.05
N GLY A 144 5.38 -1.91 -1.19
CA GLY A 144 4.58 -3.11 -1.47
C GLY A 144 5.36 -4.42 -1.52
N ILE A 145 6.68 -4.42 -1.31
CA ILE A 145 7.54 -5.59 -1.50
C ILE A 145 8.44 -5.85 -0.29
N VAL A 146 9.25 -4.86 0.12
CA VAL A 146 10.19 -4.99 1.24
C VAL A 146 10.04 -3.79 2.18
N TYR A 147 9.77 -4.08 3.44
CA TYR A 147 9.63 -3.11 4.52
C TYR A 147 10.73 -3.34 5.56
N TYR A 148 11.80 -2.55 5.49
CA TYR A 148 12.97 -2.64 6.39
C TYR A 148 13.51 -4.07 6.54
N GLY A 149 13.48 -4.82 5.45
CA GLY A 149 14.05 -6.15 5.34
C GLY A 149 13.08 -7.31 5.49
N ASN A 150 11.80 -7.12 5.80
CA ASN A 150 10.79 -8.19 5.98
C ASN A 150 11.28 -9.34 6.88
N LYS A 151 11.96 -9.01 7.96
CA LYS A 151 12.73 -9.96 8.79
C LYS A 151 11.91 -11.16 9.28
N ASN A 152 10.67 -10.93 9.71
CA ASN A 152 9.83 -11.97 10.30
C ASN A 152 8.97 -12.71 9.29
N GLY A 153 8.55 -12.04 8.21
CA GLY A 153 7.73 -12.65 7.17
C GLY A 153 8.42 -13.79 6.44
N ALA A 154 9.73 -13.68 6.21
CA ALA A 154 10.51 -14.72 5.56
C ALA A 154 10.64 -16.01 6.39
N SER A 155 10.52 -15.95 7.70
CA SER A 155 10.56 -17.14 8.55
C SER A 155 9.36 -18.08 8.30
N VAL A 156 8.24 -17.51 7.84
CA VAL A 156 7.01 -18.26 7.54
C VAL A 156 7.04 -18.83 6.14
N ASN A 157 7.46 -18.04 5.14
CA ASN A 157 7.54 -18.50 3.76
C ASN A 157 8.69 -17.82 2.97
N PRO A 158 9.93 -18.21 3.21
CA PRO A 158 11.10 -17.58 2.60
C PRO A 158 11.16 -17.67 1.08
N LYS A 159 10.30 -18.49 0.46
CA LYS A 159 10.23 -18.61 -1.00
C LYS A 159 9.30 -17.57 -1.65
N LEU A 160 8.38 -16.98 -0.88
CA LEU A 160 7.40 -16.03 -1.39
C LEU A 160 7.72 -14.59 -0.98
N ILE A 161 8.39 -14.41 0.15
CA ILE A 161 8.68 -13.11 0.74
C ILE A 161 10.14 -12.77 0.51
N ALA A 162 10.40 -11.66 -0.13
CA ALA A 162 11.75 -11.12 -0.26
C ALA A 162 12.24 -10.64 1.11
N THR A 163 13.52 -10.92 1.42
CA THR A 163 14.18 -10.39 2.61
C THR A 163 15.45 -9.65 2.25
N TRP A 164 15.89 -8.80 3.17
CA TRP A 164 17.10 -8.05 3.04
C TRP A 164 17.73 -7.80 4.41
N THR A 165 19.01 -8.12 4.56
CA THR A 165 19.83 -7.80 5.74
C THR A 165 20.99 -6.87 5.40
N GLY A 166 21.29 -6.70 4.11
CA GLY A 166 22.45 -5.96 3.62
C GLY A 166 23.76 -6.73 3.78
N THR A 167 23.69 -8.06 3.94
CA THR A 167 24.88 -8.92 4.01
C THR A 167 25.49 -9.07 2.61
N PRO A 168 26.83 -8.95 2.45
CA PRO A 168 27.47 -9.13 1.15
C PRO A 168 27.05 -10.42 0.44
N GLY A 169 26.68 -10.29 -0.85
CA GLY A 169 26.14 -11.36 -1.67
C GLY A 169 24.62 -11.43 -1.71
N GLU A 170 23.91 -10.69 -0.87
CA GLU A 170 22.45 -10.55 -0.99
C GLU A 170 22.05 -9.61 -2.13
N PHE A 171 20.88 -9.88 -2.70
CA PHE A 171 20.23 -9.01 -3.66
C PHE A 171 18.71 -9.05 -3.50
N ALA A 172 18.07 -7.91 -3.75
CA ALA A 172 16.63 -7.73 -3.74
C ALA A 172 16.25 -6.83 -4.91
N ILE A 173 15.88 -7.42 -6.04
CA ILE A 173 15.69 -6.76 -7.33
C ILE A 173 14.38 -7.24 -7.94
N PHE A 174 13.54 -6.30 -8.35
CA PHE A 174 12.19 -6.59 -8.88
C PHE A 174 11.95 -5.79 -10.15
N GLU A 175 11.10 -6.29 -11.03
CA GLU A 175 10.65 -5.51 -12.19
C GLU A 175 10.00 -4.21 -11.73
N ASP A 176 10.35 -3.10 -12.34
CA ASP A 176 9.96 -1.77 -11.87
C ASP A 176 8.44 -1.50 -11.95
N HIS A 177 7.73 -2.21 -12.84
CA HIS A 177 6.28 -2.12 -12.91
C HIS A 177 5.53 -2.83 -11.75
N ARG A 178 6.25 -3.54 -10.89
CA ARG A 178 5.68 -4.15 -9.68
C ARG A 178 5.55 -3.18 -8.52
N TYR A 179 6.22 -2.05 -8.60
CA TYR A 179 6.17 -1.07 -7.52
C TYR A 179 4.89 -0.24 -7.60
N PRO A 180 4.07 -0.19 -6.55
CA PRO A 180 2.95 0.75 -6.47
C PRO A 180 3.42 2.20 -6.56
N MET A 181 4.57 2.48 -5.93
CA MET A 181 5.34 3.70 -6.05
C MET A 181 6.75 3.33 -6.52
N PRO A 182 7.14 3.67 -7.76
CA PRO A 182 8.38 3.17 -8.34
C PRO A 182 9.64 3.82 -7.77
N PHE A 183 10.02 3.40 -6.57
CA PHE A 183 11.29 3.76 -5.94
C PHE A 183 11.84 2.65 -5.04
N VAL A 184 13.11 2.71 -4.76
CA VAL A 184 13.74 2.04 -3.62
C VAL A 184 14.42 3.06 -2.72
N MET A 185 14.45 2.78 -1.43
CA MET A 185 15.12 3.61 -0.44
C MET A 185 16.04 2.75 0.42
N LEU A 186 17.26 3.22 0.61
CA LEU A 186 18.21 2.71 1.58
C LEU A 186 18.32 3.68 2.76
N GLU A 187 18.16 3.18 3.96
CA GLU A 187 18.30 3.95 5.19
C GLU A 187 19.51 3.47 5.99
N ASN A 188 20.32 4.42 6.43
CA ASN A 188 21.39 4.19 7.40
C ASN A 188 20.92 4.66 8.79
N PRO A 189 20.48 3.76 9.67
CA PRO A 189 19.95 4.13 10.97
C PRO A 189 21.00 4.72 11.91
N SER A 190 22.30 4.45 11.66
CA SER A 190 23.40 4.95 12.49
C SER A 190 23.75 6.41 12.19
N THR A 191 23.59 6.84 10.94
CA THR A 191 23.89 8.22 10.50
C THR A 191 22.65 9.09 10.39
N LEU A 192 21.46 8.49 10.52
CA LEU A 192 20.15 9.13 10.29
C LEU A 192 20.06 9.75 8.89
N ARG A 193 20.40 8.93 7.89
CA ARG A 193 20.43 9.33 6.47
C ARG A 193 19.69 8.31 5.63
N ALA A 194 19.10 8.80 4.54
CA ALA A 194 18.46 7.95 3.56
C ALA A 194 18.77 8.40 2.12
N ILE A 195 18.73 7.44 1.22
CA ILE A 195 18.91 7.60 -0.21
C ILE A 195 17.69 6.99 -0.88
N ALA A 196 16.98 7.75 -1.69
CA ALA A 196 15.92 7.23 -2.53
C ALA A 196 16.29 7.37 -4.02
N VAL A 197 15.99 6.33 -4.78
CA VAL A 197 16.08 6.35 -6.24
C VAL A 197 14.70 6.02 -6.79
N HIS A 198 14.09 7.02 -7.44
CA HIS A 198 12.84 6.88 -8.17
C HIS A 198 13.14 6.51 -9.62
N THR A 199 12.27 5.72 -10.22
CA THR A 199 12.40 5.34 -11.64
C THR A 199 11.12 5.63 -12.39
N THR A 200 11.25 5.97 -13.67
CA THR A 200 10.13 5.90 -14.60
C THR A 200 10.05 4.46 -15.11
N PRO A 201 9.03 3.66 -14.70
CA PRO A 201 8.91 2.29 -15.15
C PRO A 201 8.82 2.21 -16.67
N SER A 202 9.61 1.31 -17.26
CA SER A 202 9.66 1.20 -18.72
C SER A 202 9.97 -0.24 -19.18
N PRO A 203 9.32 -0.71 -20.27
CA PRO A 203 9.69 -1.96 -20.90
C PRO A 203 11.07 -1.83 -21.56
N VAL A 204 11.80 -2.93 -21.59
CA VAL A 204 13.09 -3.04 -22.27
C VAL A 204 12.94 -3.69 -23.64
N ARG A 205 12.05 -4.67 -23.75
CA ARG A 205 11.78 -5.40 -24.97
C ARG A 205 10.28 -5.33 -25.28
N GLY A 206 9.96 -4.88 -26.51
CA GLY A 206 8.58 -4.73 -26.95
C GLY A 206 7.86 -3.53 -26.34
N ALA A 207 6.63 -3.31 -26.74
CA ALA A 207 5.81 -2.21 -26.27
C ALA A 207 4.89 -2.59 -25.11
N VAL A 208 4.65 -3.88 -24.89
CA VAL A 208 3.61 -4.34 -23.98
C VAL A 208 3.95 -5.73 -23.40
N LEU A 209 4.14 -5.87 -22.16
CA LEU A 209 3.58 -6.69 -21.11
C LEU A 209 3.89 -8.17 -20.98
N ASP A 210 4.13 -8.88 -22.00
CA ASP A 210 4.82 -10.16 -21.98
C ASP A 210 6.31 -9.92 -22.13
N ASP A 211 6.65 -8.63 -22.17
CA ASP A 211 7.96 -8.15 -22.48
C ASP A 211 8.74 -7.84 -21.23
N GLN A 212 10.02 -7.92 -21.38
CA GLN A 212 10.97 -7.67 -20.34
C GLN A 212 10.96 -6.19 -19.93
N TRP A 213 10.88 -5.97 -18.63
CA TRP A 213 10.93 -4.67 -18.02
C TRP A 213 12.30 -4.41 -17.41
N TRP A 214 12.63 -3.14 -17.22
CA TRP A 214 13.69 -2.79 -16.31
C TRP A 214 13.35 -3.31 -14.92
N SER A 215 14.38 -3.73 -14.19
CA SER A 215 14.28 -4.04 -12.76
C SER A 215 14.90 -2.92 -11.94
N LEU A 216 14.47 -2.79 -10.70
CA LEU A 216 14.98 -1.86 -9.70
C LEU A 216 15.20 -2.63 -8.40
N GLY A 217 16.27 -2.31 -7.68
CA GLY A 217 16.54 -2.94 -6.41
C GLY A 217 17.91 -2.66 -5.84
N THR A 218 18.42 -3.58 -5.04
CA THR A 218 19.70 -3.45 -4.36
C THR A 218 20.53 -4.72 -4.41
N GLU A 219 21.85 -4.56 -4.39
CA GLU A 219 22.85 -5.61 -4.18
C GLU A 219 23.81 -5.21 -3.06
N ALA A 220 24.02 -6.10 -2.09
CA ALA A 220 25.06 -5.94 -1.10
C ALA A 220 26.38 -6.57 -1.60
N ARG A 221 27.42 -5.78 -1.67
CA ARG A 221 28.77 -6.18 -2.07
C ARG A 221 29.76 -5.97 -0.92
N GLU A 222 30.96 -6.51 -1.03
CA GLU A 222 31.99 -6.26 -0.03
C GLU A 222 32.26 -4.76 0.11
N GLY A 223 31.96 -4.19 1.28
CA GLY A 223 32.22 -2.80 1.62
C GLY A 223 31.28 -1.75 1.04
N CYS A 224 30.26 -2.13 0.26
CA CYS A 224 29.26 -1.21 -0.25
C CYS A 224 27.90 -1.89 -0.51
N THR A 225 26.87 -1.06 -0.57
CA THR A 225 25.54 -1.44 -1.06
C THR A 225 25.28 -0.70 -2.36
N GLU A 226 24.86 -1.41 -3.41
CA GLU A 226 24.49 -0.81 -4.69
C GLU A 226 22.99 -0.70 -4.82
N ILE A 227 22.49 0.44 -5.27
CA ILE A 227 21.16 0.56 -5.89
C ILE A 227 21.36 0.27 -7.37
N VAL A 228 20.59 -0.69 -7.90
CA VAL A 228 20.76 -1.19 -9.25
C VAL A 228 19.46 -1.13 -10.05
N MET A 229 19.60 -0.86 -11.33
CA MET A 229 18.56 -1.10 -12.34
C MET A 229 19.18 -1.92 -13.46
N TYR A 230 18.53 -3.01 -13.83
CA TYR A 230 18.98 -3.91 -14.90
C TYR A 230 17.92 -4.04 -15.98
N SER A 231 18.36 -4.24 -17.21
CA SER A 231 17.46 -4.51 -18.35
C SER A 231 16.93 -5.94 -18.33
N GLY A 232 16.54 -6.45 -17.16
CA GLY A 232 15.90 -7.75 -17.10
C GLY A 232 16.01 -8.56 -15.84
N PRO A 233 17.20 -8.91 -15.31
CA PRO A 233 17.24 -9.91 -14.25
C PRO A 233 16.56 -9.44 -12.98
N ILE A 234 15.88 -10.39 -12.35
CA ILE A 234 15.23 -10.22 -11.06
C ILE A 234 15.68 -11.31 -10.11
N GLY A 235 15.75 -11.01 -8.85
CA GLY A 235 16.20 -11.96 -7.85
C GLY A 235 16.11 -11.46 -6.42
N TYR A 236 15.94 -12.39 -5.49
CA TYR A 236 15.91 -12.11 -4.06
C TYR A 236 16.27 -13.36 -3.24
N ASN A 237 16.77 -13.16 -2.03
CA ASN A 237 17.13 -14.22 -1.09
C ASN A 237 18.06 -15.28 -1.69
N GLY A 238 19.08 -14.85 -2.44
CA GLY A 238 20.00 -15.76 -3.13
C GLY A 238 19.34 -16.54 -4.27
N GLN A 239 18.13 -16.23 -4.66
CA GLN A 239 17.38 -16.90 -5.70
C GLN A 239 17.18 -16.00 -6.91
N ARG A 240 17.58 -16.49 -8.06
CA ARG A 240 17.42 -15.82 -9.35
C ARG A 240 16.08 -16.18 -9.93
N SER A 241 15.21 -15.20 -10.04
CA SER A 241 13.79 -15.46 -10.14
C SER A 241 13.29 -15.87 -11.50
N VAL A 242 14.08 -15.73 -12.56
CA VAL A 242 13.67 -16.24 -13.89
C VAL A 242 13.41 -17.73 -13.86
N ALA A 243 14.31 -18.51 -13.29
CA ALA A 243 14.10 -19.94 -13.12
C ALA A 243 12.85 -20.22 -12.27
N LYS A 244 12.64 -19.46 -11.20
CA LYS A 244 11.47 -19.58 -10.35
C LYS A 244 10.19 -19.20 -11.06
N ALA A 245 10.19 -18.10 -11.77
CA ALA A 245 9.05 -17.66 -12.55
C ALA A 245 8.68 -18.69 -13.61
N ARG A 246 9.66 -19.30 -14.28
CA ARG A 246 9.44 -20.43 -15.20
C ARG A 246 8.85 -21.65 -14.48
N GLN A 247 9.38 -22.03 -13.33
CA GLN A 247 8.84 -23.15 -12.55
C GLN A 247 7.39 -22.92 -12.13
N ARG A 248 6.99 -21.66 -11.96
CA ARG A 248 5.62 -21.27 -11.66
C ARG A 248 4.79 -20.94 -12.88
N THR A 249 5.36 -21.10 -14.08
CA THR A 249 4.71 -20.78 -15.36
C THR A 249 4.22 -19.32 -15.46
N SER A 250 4.87 -18.40 -14.74
CA SER A 250 4.38 -17.03 -14.58
C SER A 250 4.96 -16.03 -15.58
N MET A 251 5.98 -16.40 -16.31
CA MET A 251 6.62 -15.54 -17.30
C MET A 251 6.58 -16.14 -18.69
N ARG A 252 6.29 -15.32 -19.69
CA ARG A 252 6.26 -15.73 -21.08
C ARG A 252 7.60 -15.60 -21.76
N TYR A 253 8.44 -14.65 -21.37
CA TYR A 253 9.79 -14.55 -21.91
C TYR A 253 10.69 -15.62 -21.27
N SER A 254 11.53 -16.21 -22.11
CA SER A 254 12.42 -17.30 -21.71
C SER A 254 13.71 -16.82 -21.07
N ASP A 255 14.08 -15.57 -21.29
CA ASP A 255 15.39 -15.01 -21.00
C ASP A 255 15.27 -13.69 -20.23
N THR A 256 16.32 -13.34 -19.47
CA THR A 256 16.43 -12.08 -18.74
C THR A 256 17.46 -11.13 -19.35
N PHE A 257 18.02 -11.50 -20.46
CA PHE A 257 18.88 -10.66 -21.29
C PHE A 257 18.13 -10.16 -22.53
N ILE A 258 18.68 -9.18 -23.18
CA ILE A 258 18.17 -8.64 -24.44
C ILE A 258 19.20 -8.79 -25.55
N ASP A 259 18.73 -8.75 -26.78
CA ASP A 259 19.59 -8.60 -27.96
C ASP A 259 19.55 -7.14 -28.43
N MET A 260 20.72 -6.56 -28.64
CA MET A 260 20.87 -5.21 -29.20
C MET A 260 21.01 -5.34 -30.71
N GLU A 261 19.90 -5.18 -31.40
CA GLU A 261 19.84 -5.20 -32.89
C GLU A 261 20.36 -3.88 -33.46
N PRO A 262 20.85 -3.85 -34.73
CA PRO A 262 21.32 -2.65 -35.38
C PRO A 262 20.32 -1.48 -35.29
N GLY A 263 20.78 -0.35 -34.76
CA GLY A 263 19.96 0.86 -34.55
C GLY A 263 19.04 0.82 -33.32
N ARG A 264 19.10 -0.24 -32.51
CA ARG A 264 18.30 -0.29 -31.28
C ARG A 264 18.78 0.74 -30.25
N VAL A 265 17.78 1.42 -29.67
CA VAL A 265 17.98 2.36 -28.56
C VAL A 265 17.21 1.88 -27.35
N VAL A 266 17.85 1.94 -26.18
CA VAL A 266 17.23 1.66 -24.88
C VAL A 266 17.53 2.83 -23.95
N GLU A 267 16.52 3.32 -23.27
CA GLU A 267 16.66 4.43 -22.32
C GLU A 267 16.15 4.05 -20.93
N LYS A 268 16.73 4.69 -19.92
CA LYS A 268 16.26 4.61 -18.55
C LYS A 268 16.32 5.97 -17.88
N GLU A 269 15.17 6.42 -17.37
CA GLU A 269 15.05 7.63 -16.57
C GLU A 269 14.93 7.30 -15.10
N TYR A 270 15.64 8.05 -14.26
CA TYR A 270 15.58 7.94 -12.81
C TYR A 270 15.93 9.26 -12.12
N LEU A 271 15.50 9.37 -10.84
CA LEU A 271 15.81 10.54 -10.01
C LEU A 271 16.46 10.06 -8.73
N ILE A 272 17.39 10.88 -8.22
CA ILE A 272 18.17 10.59 -7.00
C ILE A 272 17.86 11.65 -5.96
N ASP A 273 17.59 11.21 -4.72
CA ASP A 273 17.35 12.04 -3.55
C ASP A 273 18.17 11.55 -2.36
N LEU A 274 19.01 12.43 -1.79
CA LEU A 274 19.79 12.18 -0.58
C LEU A 274 19.29 13.13 0.52
N TYR A 275 18.95 12.60 1.69
CA TYR A 275 18.34 13.42 2.75
C TYR A 275 18.63 12.88 4.16
N ALA A 276 18.49 13.78 5.14
CA ALA A 276 18.48 13.43 6.55
C ALA A 276 17.11 12.90 6.97
N ILE A 277 17.10 12.05 7.97
CA ILE A 277 15.90 11.56 8.64
C ILE A 277 15.95 11.93 10.12
N ASP A 278 14.79 12.11 10.75
CA ASP A 278 14.73 12.49 12.16
C ASP A 278 15.02 11.31 13.10
N ARG A 279 14.66 10.11 12.67
CA ARG A 279 14.85 8.86 13.43
C ARG A 279 14.85 7.65 12.50
N PRO A 280 15.40 6.51 12.92
CA PRO A 280 15.30 5.26 12.16
C PRO A 280 13.83 4.90 11.87
N GLY A 281 13.58 4.29 10.72
CA GLY A 281 12.25 3.85 10.30
C GLY A 281 11.38 4.94 9.68
N THR A 282 11.91 6.14 9.37
CA THR A 282 11.16 7.24 8.76
C THR A 282 11.62 7.62 7.36
N GLY A 283 12.70 7.02 6.88
CA GLY A 283 13.27 7.36 5.58
C GLY A 283 12.28 7.24 4.42
N PHE A 284 11.40 6.26 4.46
CA PHE A 284 10.42 6.01 3.41
C PHE A 284 9.38 7.14 3.22
N GLN A 285 9.16 7.99 4.23
CA GLN A 285 8.09 9.00 4.18
C GLN A 285 8.31 10.01 3.05
N ARG A 286 9.53 10.55 2.95
CA ARG A 286 9.85 11.54 1.90
C ARG A 286 9.62 10.99 0.48
N PRO A 287 10.16 9.84 0.07
CA PRO A 287 9.93 9.34 -1.29
C PRO A 287 8.47 8.92 -1.57
N VAL A 288 7.67 8.61 -0.55
CA VAL A 288 6.21 8.43 -0.72
C VAL A 288 5.58 9.72 -1.24
N TYR A 289 5.84 10.86 -0.59
CA TYR A 289 5.30 12.15 -1.03
C TYR A 289 5.92 12.62 -2.36
N THR A 290 7.21 12.38 -2.57
CA THR A 290 7.87 12.63 -3.87
C THR A 290 7.16 11.84 -4.99
N SER A 291 6.78 10.59 -4.75
CA SER A 291 6.01 9.81 -5.73
C SER A 291 4.63 10.41 -6.02
N LEU A 292 3.94 10.94 -5.00
CA LEU A 292 2.66 11.64 -5.19
C LEU A 292 2.84 12.91 -6.05
N ASP A 293 3.94 13.62 -5.91
CA ASP A 293 4.24 14.82 -6.69
C ASP A 293 4.67 14.50 -8.13
N LEU A 294 5.40 13.39 -8.32
CA LEU A 294 5.82 12.93 -9.65
C LEU A 294 4.65 12.42 -10.49
N TYR A 295 3.80 11.57 -9.90
CA TYR A 295 2.73 10.89 -10.64
C TYR A 295 1.38 11.61 -10.60
N LYS A 296 1.16 12.49 -9.63
CA LYS A 296 -0.07 13.30 -9.46
C LYS A 296 -1.37 12.49 -9.61
N PRO A 297 -1.58 11.45 -8.80
CA PRO A 297 -2.72 10.54 -8.92
C PRO A 297 -4.02 11.17 -8.40
N TYR A 298 -4.44 12.31 -8.96
CA TYR A 298 -5.48 13.17 -8.37
C TYR A 298 -6.74 13.32 -9.21
N ASP A 299 -6.79 12.70 -10.40
CA ASP A 299 -7.93 12.79 -11.30
C ASP A 299 -8.99 11.72 -10.96
N ALA A 300 -9.93 12.10 -10.09
CA ALA A 300 -11.06 11.25 -9.74
C ALA A 300 -12.21 11.32 -10.76
N GLU A 301 -12.25 12.35 -11.60
CA GLU A 301 -13.39 12.60 -12.49
C GLU A 301 -13.51 11.59 -13.65
N ARG A 302 -12.44 10.88 -13.93
CA ARG A 302 -12.45 9.77 -14.90
C ARG A 302 -13.15 8.48 -14.42
N PHE A 303 -13.60 8.46 -13.16
CA PHE A 303 -14.26 7.32 -12.54
C PHE A 303 -15.72 7.64 -12.18
N PRO A 304 -16.57 6.63 -11.94
CA PRO A 304 -17.94 6.84 -11.50
C PRO A 304 -18.05 7.76 -10.29
N THR A 305 -19.13 8.51 -10.21
CA THR A 305 -19.38 9.44 -9.10
C THR A 305 -19.67 8.70 -7.79
N PHE A 306 -19.53 9.37 -6.67
CA PHE A 306 -19.92 8.81 -5.37
C PHE A 306 -21.39 8.34 -5.37
N LYS A 307 -22.28 9.12 -5.98
CA LYS A 307 -23.71 8.77 -6.07
C LYS A 307 -23.93 7.48 -6.83
N GLU A 308 -23.33 7.32 -7.99
CA GLU A 308 -23.45 6.10 -8.81
C GLU A 308 -22.93 4.88 -8.07
N ILE A 309 -21.79 5.02 -7.37
CA ILE A 309 -21.19 3.96 -6.56
C ILE A 309 -22.12 3.56 -5.42
N VAL A 310 -22.60 4.54 -4.64
CA VAL A 310 -23.49 4.29 -3.50
C VAL A 310 -24.81 3.67 -3.94
N ASP A 311 -25.44 4.20 -4.97
CA ASP A 311 -26.71 3.66 -5.49
C ASP A 311 -26.54 2.21 -5.97
N THR A 312 -25.44 1.91 -6.65
CA THR A 312 -25.16 0.57 -7.18
C THR A 312 -24.88 -0.42 -6.05
N LYS A 313 -24.02 -0.06 -5.10
CA LYS A 313 -23.68 -0.93 -3.95
C LYS A 313 -24.87 -1.12 -3.02
N TYR A 314 -25.69 -0.09 -2.82
CA TYR A 314 -26.92 -0.21 -2.03
C TYR A 314 -27.94 -1.15 -2.69
N ARG A 315 -28.19 -1.02 -4.00
CA ARG A 315 -29.06 -1.92 -4.76
C ARG A 315 -28.58 -3.37 -4.67
N PHE A 316 -27.28 -3.61 -4.79
CA PHE A 316 -26.71 -4.94 -4.60
C PHE A 316 -26.90 -5.43 -3.16
N ALA A 317 -26.67 -4.58 -2.15
CA ALA A 317 -26.91 -4.94 -0.75
C ALA A 317 -28.35 -5.37 -0.51
N LEU A 318 -29.34 -4.63 -1.05
CA LEU A 318 -30.75 -5.00 -0.93
C LEU A 318 -31.07 -6.38 -1.52
N SER A 319 -30.40 -6.78 -2.60
CA SER A 319 -30.56 -8.11 -3.19
C SER A 319 -30.06 -9.25 -2.30
N ARG A 320 -29.25 -8.91 -1.29
CA ARG A 320 -28.67 -9.85 -0.33
C ARG A 320 -29.40 -9.86 1.03
N TRP A 321 -30.38 -8.96 1.20
CA TRP A 321 -31.15 -8.89 2.43
C TRP A 321 -31.94 -10.17 2.67
N MET A 322 -31.87 -10.71 3.87
CA MET A 322 -32.66 -11.82 4.34
C MET A 322 -33.10 -11.60 5.78
N GLU A 323 -34.29 -12.06 6.08
CA GLU A 323 -34.88 -11.96 7.40
C GLU A 323 -35.87 -13.09 7.67
N ASN A 324 -36.03 -13.41 8.94
CA ASN A 324 -37.09 -14.24 9.48
C ASN A 324 -37.46 -13.72 10.90
N ASP A 325 -38.23 -14.48 11.65
CA ASP A 325 -38.65 -14.07 13.01
C ASP A 325 -37.48 -13.92 13.98
N LEU A 326 -36.33 -14.58 13.71
CA LEU A 326 -35.18 -14.67 14.62
C LEU A 326 -33.96 -13.87 14.17
N ALA A 327 -33.79 -13.67 12.86
CA ALA A 327 -32.58 -13.11 12.29
C ALA A 327 -32.89 -12.11 11.19
N ALA A 328 -32.06 -11.07 11.07
CA ALA A 328 -32.12 -10.08 9.99
C ALA A 328 -30.73 -9.56 9.63
N GLY A 329 -30.42 -9.54 8.32
CA GLY A 329 -29.11 -9.09 7.84
C GLY A 329 -28.89 -9.36 6.36
N PHE A 330 -27.66 -9.17 5.91
CA PHE A 330 -27.24 -9.46 4.54
C PHE A 330 -26.53 -10.81 4.46
N ASP A 331 -26.90 -11.61 3.46
CA ASP A 331 -26.19 -12.88 3.21
C ASP A 331 -24.76 -12.60 2.72
N MET A 332 -23.79 -13.15 3.42
CA MET A 332 -22.39 -13.03 3.08
C MET A 332 -22.05 -13.66 1.73
N TYR A 333 -22.66 -14.79 1.43
CA TYR A 333 -22.35 -15.60 0.28
C TYR A 333 -23.44 -15.50 -0.80
N ASP A 334 -23.05 -15.60 -2.05
CA ASP A 334 -23.98 -15.70 -3.16
C ASP A 334 -24.47 -17.15 -3.39
N SER A 335 -25.33 -17.32 -4.39
CA SER A 335 -25.95 -18.61 -4.71
C SER A 335 -24.98 -19.72 -5.12
N ARG A 336 -23.70 -19.40 -5.36
CA ARG A 336 -22.64 -20.40 -5.65
C ARG A 336 -22.27 -21.21 -4.42
N TYR A 337 -22.61 -20.72 -3.23
CA TYR A 337 -22.29 -21.37 -1.97
C TYR A 337 -23.54 -22.03 -1.37
N SER A 338 -23.42 -23.24 -0.88
CA SER A 338 -24.48 -23.98 -0.21
C SER A 338 -24.76 -23.53 1.24
N ARG A 339 -24.36 -22.30 1.59
CA ARG A 339 -24.48 -21.73 2.94
C ARG A 339 -25.03 -20.31 2.87
N LYS A 340 -25.66 -19.91 3.94
CA LYS A 340 -26.12 -18.53 4.17
C LYS A 340 -25.69 -18.11 5.56
N ASP A 341 -24.81 -17.11 5.60
CA ASP A 341 -24.26 -16.60 6.84
C ASP A 341 -24.49 -15.09 6.94
N ILE A 342 -24.85 -14.65 8.14
CA ILE A 342 -24.75 -13.24 8.53
C ILE A 342 -23.46 -13.08 9.31
N VAL A 343 -22.56 -12.22 8.85
CA VAL A 343 -21.27 -11.99 9.50
C VAL A 343 -21.15 -10.53 9.88
N MET A 344 -20.72 -10.23 11.11
CA MET A 344 -20.47 -8.86 11.55
C MET A 344 -18.97 -8.52 11.54
N GLY A 345 -18.66 -7.24 11.68
CA GLY A 345 -17.28 -6.75 11.72
C GLY A 345 -16.64 -6.66 10.36
N TRP A 346 -15.53 -7.34 10.13
CA TRP A 346 -14.80 -7.30 8.86
C TRP A 346 -15.70 -7.53 7.63
N CYS A 347 -16.68 -8.37 7.80
CA CYS A 347 -17.62 -8.71 6.76
C CYS A 347 -18.85 -7.80 6.70
N GLY A 348 -18.93 -6.83 7.55
CA GLY A 348 -19.71 -5.66 7.34
C GLY A 348 -21.18 -5.61 7.73
N GLN A 349 -21.69 -6.50 8.58
CA GLN A 349 -23.10 -6.40 8.95
C GLN A 349 -23.38 -5.26 9.94
N ALA A 350 -22.49 -4.98 10.86
CA ALA A 350 -22.59 -3.79 11.71
C ALA A 350 -22.31 -2.50 10.92
N ASP A 351 -21.53 -2.59 9.85
CA ASP A 351 -21.23 -1.47 8.94
C ASP A 351 -22.46 -1.12 8.09
N SER A 352 -22.84 -2.02 7.18
CA SER A 352 -23.85 -1.76 6.15
C SER A 352 -25.24 -1.51 6.71
N PRO A 353 -25.89 -2.46 7.41
CA PRO A 353 -27.23 -2.20 7.89
C PRO A 353 -27.26 -1.25 9.10
N GLY A 354 -26.13 -1.07 9.78
CA GLY A 354 -26.02 -0.20 10.95
C GLY A 354 -25.57 1.22 10.59
N TYR A 355 -24.30 1.52 10.86
CA TYR A 355 -23.74 2.85 10.74
C TYR A 355 -23.88 3.44 9.33
N ALA A 356 -23.48 2.71 8.30
CA ALA A 356 -23.43 3.25 6.93
C ALA A 356 -24.82 3.65 6.43
N LEU A 357 -25.81 2.79 6.60
CA LEU A 357 -27.18 3.10 6.14
C LEU A 357 -27.85 4.20 6.97
N GLN A 358 -27.52 4.33 8.27
CA GLN A 358 -27.98 5.47 9.07
C GLN A 358 -27.53 6.79 8.44
N VAL A 359 -26.25 6.90 8.12
CA VAL A 359 -25.65 8.14 7.58
C VAL A 359 -26.14 8.42 6.15
N LEU A 360 -26.29 7.36 5.33
CA LEU A 360 -26.66 7.48 3.92
C LEU A 360 -28.18 7.53 3.70
N SER A 361 -29.02 7.31 4.72
CA SER A 361 -30.48 7.16 4.58
C SER A 361 -31.15 8.29 3.81
N SER A 362 -30.82 9.53 4.13
CA SER A 362 -31.41 10.71 3.46
C SER A 362 -31.02 10.81 1.98
N ARG A 363 -29.85 10.31 1.61
CA ARG A 363 -29.35 10.29 0.22
C ARG A 363 -29.98 9.16 -0.59
N LEU A 364 -30.19 8.01 0.05
CA LEU A 364 -30.77 6.83 -0.56
C LEU A 364 -32.30 6.91 -0.73
N GLY A 365 -32.98 7.67 0.14
CA GLY A 365 -34.40 7.94 0.06
C GLY A 365 -35.32 6.71 0.23
N ASP A 366 -34.78 5.61 0.81
CA ASP A 366 -35.57 4.39 1.07
C ASP A 366 -36.07 4.36 2.52
N PRO A 367 -37.40 4.48 2.75
CA PRO A 367 -37.96 4.51 4.10
C PRO A 367 -37.76 3.19 4.87
N SER A 368 -37.47 2.08 4.19
CA SER A 368 -37.24 0.78 4.82
C SER A 368 -35.87 0.67 5.53
N ILE A 369 -34.99 1.62 5.31
CA ILE A 369 -33.65 1.62 5.92
C ILE A 369 -33.75 1.65 7.43
N HIS A 370 -34.63 2.47 8.00
CA HIS A 370 -34.80 2.58 9.44
C HIS A 370 -35.10 1.22 10.09
N ASP A 371 -36.08 0.49 9.58
CA ASP A 371 -36.45 -0.82 10.09
C ASP A 371 -35.33 -1.85 9.91
N LYS A 372 -34.69 -1.88 8.74
CA LYS A 372 -33.56 -2.77 8.47
C LYS A 372 -32.39 -2.54 9.43
N VAL A 373 -32.04 -1.28 9.69
CA VAL A 373 -30.98 -0.92 10.64
C VAL A 373 -31.34 -1.38 12.05
N GLN A 374 -32.53 -1.01 12.54
CA GLN A 374 -32.97 -1.37 13.89
C GLN A 374 -32.97 -2.88 14.09
N ARG A 375 -33.60 -3.64 13.19
CA ARG A 375 -33.74 -5.09 13.28
C ARG A 375 -32.40 -5.81 13.18
N SER A 376 -31.53 -5.43 12.26
CA SER A 376 -30.25 -6.10 12.08
C SER A 376 -29.29 -5.84 13.22
N LEU A 377 -29.17 -4.60 13.71
CA LEU A 377 -28.32 -4.32 14.86
C LEU A 377 -28.86 -4.96 16.14
N ASP A 378 -30.17 -4.94 16.37
CA ASP A 378 -30.77 -5.66 17.50
C ASP A 378 -30.48 -7.15 17.45
N PHE A 379 -30.58 -7.77 16.26
CA PHE A 379 -30.24 -9.18 16.06
C PHE A 379 -28.77 -9.45 16.37
N LEU A 380 -27.84 -8.64 15.87
CA LEU A 380 -26.39 -8.84 16.08
C LEU A 380 -26.01 -8.80 17.58
N THR A 381 -26.74 -8.04 18.40
CA THR A 381 -26.49 -7.98 19.87
C THR A 381 -26.73 -9.31 20.59
N GLY A 382 -27.40 -10.26 19.93
CA GLY A 382 -27.67 -11.60 20.45
C GLY A 382 -26.50 -12.59 20.29
N CYS A 383 -25.36 -12.18 19.75
CA CYS A 383 -24.21 -13.05 19.56
C CYS A 383 -23.65 -13.62 20.86
N LYS A 384 -23.00 -14.80 20.77
CA LYS A 384 -22.38 -15.48 21.89
C LYS A 384 -21.03 -14.84 22.25
N PHE A 385 -20.83 -14.50 23.52
CA PHE A 385 -19.51 -14.12 24.02
C PHE A 385 -18.64 -15.35 24.31
N LEU A 386 -17.35 -15.23 24.01
CA LEU A 386 -16.34 -16.26 24.16
C LEU A 386 -15.57 -16.08 25.48
N GLU A 387 -14.84 -17.12 25.90
CA GLU A 387 -14.10 -17.10 27.19
C GLU A 387 -12.89 -16.16 27.16
N ASP A 388 -12.32 -15.91 25.97
CA ASP A 388 -11.16 -15.02 25.79
C ASP A 388 -11.51 -13.54 25.71
N GLY A 389 -12.78 -13.17 25.97
CA GLY A 389 -13.27 -11.79 25.94
C GLY A 389 -13.74 -11.30 24.57
N LEU A 390 -13.63 -12.13 23.54
CA LEU A 390 -14.17 -11.88 22.20
C LEU A 390 -15.65 -12.30 22.13
N PHE A 391 -16.23 -12.22 20.95
CA PHE A 391 -17.58 -12.70 20.69
C PHE A 391 -17.67 -13.35 19.31
N ALA A 392 -18.65 -14.22 19.13
CA ALA A 392 -18.90 -14.89 17.87
C ALA A 392 -19.41 -13.90 16.82
N VAL A 393 -18.81 -13.91 15.64
CA VAL A 393 -19.07 -12.94 14.60
C VAL A 393 -19.82 -13.49 13.40
N ARG A 394 -19.99 -14.82 13.33
CA ARG A 394 -20.69 -15.49 12.24
C ARG A 394 -21.92 -16.22 12.74
N TYR A 395 -23.06 -15.94 12.12
CA TYR A 395 -24.32 -16.61 12.34
C TYR A 395 -24.71 -17.43 11.12
N ASN A 396 -24.88 -18.73 11.29
CA ASN A 396 -25.38 -19.59 10.24
C ASN A 396 -26.91 -19.54 10.21
N PHE A 397 -27.47 -19.04 9.12
CA PHE A 397 -28.90 -18.81 8.98
C PHE A 397 -29.74 -20.10 8.95
N PHE A 398 -29.14 -21.24 8.57
CA PHE A 398 -29.84 -22.53 8.52
C PHE A 398 -29.84 -23.26 9.86
N THR A 399 -28.73 -23.19 10.62
CA THR A 399 -28.63 -23.86 11.91
C THR A 399 -29.06 -23.00 13.08
N GLY A 400 -29.09 -21.68 12.92
CA GLY A 400 -29.38 -20.76 14.00
C GLY A 400 -28.23 -20.59 15.02
N GLU A 401 -27.01 -20.98 14.65
CA GLU A 401 -25.87 -21.00 15.56
C GLU A 401 -24.87 -19.88 15.26
N TRP A 402 -24.27 -19.37 16.33
CA TRP A 402 -23.16 -18.42 16.29
C TRP A 402 -21.83 -19.14 16.49
N ASP A 403 -20.86 -18.83 15.62
CA ASP A 403 -19.50 -19.34 15.71
C ASP A 403 -18.46 -18.31 15.30
N GLN A 404 -17.20 -18.69 15.34
CA GLN A 404 -16.00 -17.92 15.03
C GLN A 404 -15.94 -16.58 15.79
N GLY A 405 -14.76 -16.20 16.19
CA GLY A 405 -14.43 -14.91 16.76
C GLY A 405 -12.96 -14.65 16.56
N ASP A 406 -12.64 -13.47 16.07
CA ASP A 406 -11.27 -13.01 15.85
C ASP A 406 -11.16 -11.52 16.18
N PRO A 407 -9.95 -11.04 16.53
CA PRO A 407 -9.76 -9.65 16.92
C PRO A 407 -10.15 -8.63 15.85
N VAL A 408 -9.90 -8.94 14.57
CA VAL A 408 -10.20 -8.02 13.45
C VAL A 408 -11.69 -7.79 13.33
N SER A 409 -12.46 -8.88 13.22
CA SER A 409 -13.92 -8.83 13.07
C SER A 409 -14.59 -8.26 14.33
N CYS A 410 -14.14 -8.66 15.52
CA CYS A 410 -14.67 -8.11 16.77
C CYS A 410 -14.38 -6.60 16.89
N GLY A 411 -13.17 -6.17 16.57
CA GLY A 411 -12.79 -4.75 16.63
C GLY A 411 -13.59 -3.90 15.66
N GLN A 412 -13.76 -4.33 14.41
CA GLN A 412 -14.55 -3.61 13.42
C GLN A 412 -16.05 -3.61 13.76
N ALA A 413 -16.60 -4.71 14.27
CA ALA A 413 -17.98 -4.73 14.77
C ALA A 413 -18.18 -3.71 15.90
N MET A 414 -17.29 -3.69 16.90
CA MET A 414 -17.34 -2.72 17.99
C MET A 414 -17.24 -1.27 17.49
N TYR A 415 -16.36 -1.01 16.53
CA TYR A 415 -16.19 0.31 15.91
C TYR A 415 -17.51 0.77 15.28
N ASN A 416 -18.12 -0.07 14.46
CA ASN A 416 -19.33 0.29 13.74
C ASN A 416 -20.57 0.38 14.67
N PHE A 417 -20.66 -0.44 15.72
CA PHE A 417 -21.65 -0.24 16.78
C PHE A 417 -21.47 1.08 17.51
N ALA A 418 -20.23 1.46 17.83
CA ALA A 418 -19.94 2.73 18.47
C ALA A 418 -20.36 3.92 17.59
N LYS A 419 -20.03 3.87 16.30
CA LYS A 419 -20.43 4.87 15.31
C LYS A 419 -21.95 4.89 15.10
N ALA A 420 -22.60 3.73 15.07
CA ALA A 420 -24.07 3.64 14.95
C ALA A 420 -24.77 4.28 16.16
N ILE A 421 -24.29 4.02 17.38
CA ILE A 421 -24.81 4.64 18.60
C ILE A 421 -24.60 6.16 18.60
N GLU A 422 -23.42 6.62 18.19
CA GLU A 422 -23.12 8.05 18.06
C GLU A 422 -24.09 8.75 17.11
N THR A 423 -24.34 8.15 15.95
CA THR A 423 -25.25 8.66 14.92
C THR A 423 -26.69 8.63 15.42
N ALA A 424 -27.14 7.53 15.99
CA ALA A 424 -28.48 7.38 16.54
C ALA A 424 -28.77 8.36 17.68
N ARG A 425 -27.79 8.68 18.54
CA ARG A 425 -27.93 9.69 19.59
C ARG A 425 -28.09 11.11 19.03
N LYS A 426 -27.49 11.40 17.88
CA LYS A 426 -27.65 12.68 17.17
C LYS A 426 -29.01 12.80 16.52
N THR A 427 -29.46 11.77 15.82
CA THR A 427 -30.76 11.76 15.08
C THR A 427 -31.95 11.48 15.98
N LYS A 428 -31.80 10.70 17.04
CA LYS A 428 -32.85 10.25 17.99
C LYS A 428 -33.94 9.41 17.31
N GLU A 429 -33.59 8.69 16.28
CA GLU A 429 -34.53 7.90 15.48
C GLU A 429 -34.53 6.41 15.86
N TYR A 430 -33.55 5.94 16.63
CA TYR A 430 -33.33 4.53 16.93
C TYR A 430 -33.34 4.23 18.44
N ASP A 431 -33.80 3.04 18.82
CA ASP A 431 -33.61 2.54 20.18
C ASP A 431 -32.23 1.87 20.30
N THR A 432 -31.32 2.56 20.96
CA THR A 432 -29.93 2.09 21.13
C THR A 432 -29.70 1.22 22.36
N SER A 433 -30.72 0.96 23.16
CA SER A 433 -30.60 0.31 24.47
C SER A 433 -29.89 -1.05 24.40
N ARG A 434 -30.21 -1.88 23.42
CA ARG A 434 -29.56 -3.20 23.20
C ARG A 434 -28.14 -3.03 22.68
N TRP A 435 -27.94 -2.08 21.76
CA TRP A 435 -26.63 -1.79 21.15
C TRP A 435 -25.63 -1.30 22.20
N GLU A 436 -26.05 -0.38 23.07
CA GLU A 436 -25.22 0.13 24.16
C GLU A 436 -24.85 -0.96 25.17
N LYS A 437 -25.80 -1.83 25.53
CA LYS A 437 -25.55 -2.97 26.43
C LYS A 437 -24.53 -3.95 25.83
N PHE A 438 -24.67 -4.26 24.54
CA PHE A 438 -23.75 -5.10 23.80
C PHE A 438 -22.35 -4.49 23.75
N LEU A 439 -22.24 -3.23 23.28
CA LEU A 439 -20.96 -2.55 23.14
C LEU A 439 -20.23 -2.41 24.47
N ARG A 440 -20.94 -2.07 25.56
CA ARG A 440 -20.35 -2.03 26.92
C ARG A 440 -19.75 -3.38 27.30
N LYS A 441 -20.49 -4.46 27.09
CA LYS A 441 -20.02 -5.83 27.42
C LYS A 441 -18.79 -6.21 26.58
N ALA A 442 -18.78 -5.89 25.29
CA ALA A 442 -17.64 -6.12 24.41
C ALA A 442 -16.41 -5.31 24.84
N CYS A 443 -16.59 -4.01 25.10
CA CYS A 443 -15.51 -3.14 25.62
C CYS A 443 -15.00 -3.60 26.98
N ASP A 444 -15.85 -4.11 27.84
CA ASP A 444 -15.45 -4.65 29.15
C ASP A 444 -14.52 -5.87 28.99
N GLY A 445 -14.86 -6.80 28.11
CA GLY A 445 -14.04 -7.98 27.82
C GLY A 445 -12.70 -7.60 27.21
N VAL A 446 -12.72 -6.80 26.14
CA VAL A 446 -11.52 -6.35 25.42
C VAL A 446 -10.62 -5.48 26.32
N ALA A 447 -11.17 -4.57 27.10
CA ALA A 447 -10.38 -3.77 28.03
C ALA A 447 -9.74 -4.63 29.15
N ALA A 448 -10.43 -5.64 29.64
CA ALA A 448 -9.85 -6.58 30.60
C ALA A 448 -8.67 -7.36 29.98
N ARG A 449 -8.83 -7.82 28.73
CA ARG A 449 -7.78 -8.50 27.95
C ARG A 449 -6.56 -7.61 27.79
N ILE A 450 -6.70 -6.40 27.24
CA ILE A 450 -5.60 -5.48 26.97
C ILE A 450 -4.90 -5.03 28.28
N LEU A 451 -5.64 -4.78 29.35
CA LEU A 451 -5.08 -4.33 30.63
C LEU A 451 -4.45 -5.47 31.45
N SER A 452 -4.64 -6.72 31.05
CA SER A 452 -3.97 -7.86 31.67
C SER A 452 -2.44 -7.72 31.60
N LYS A 453 -1.73 -8.35 32.53
CA LYS A 453 -0.26 -8.41 32.53
C LYS A 453 0.28 -9.36 31.46
N GLU A 454 -0.51 -10.33 31.09
CA GLU A 454 -0.20 -11.37 30.12
C GLU A 454 -0.45 -10.91 28.67
N TRP A 455 -1.07 -9.73 28.47
CA TRP A 455 -1.35 -9.23 27.14
C TRP A 455 -0.05 -8.95 26.36
N ASN A 456 0.12 -9.69 25.30
CA ASN A 456 1.25 -9.61 24.39
C ASN A 456 0.77 -9.91 22.97
N PRO A 457 0.31 -8.91 22.23
CA PRO A 457 -0.23 -9.11 20.89
C PRO A 457 0.87 -9.54 19.92
N LYS A 458 0.61 -10.61 19.17
CA LYS A 458 1.57 -11.16 18.20
C LYS A 458 1.49 -10.46 16.85
N SER A 459 0.38 -9.80 16.56
CA SER A 459 0.11 -9.12 15.29
C SER A 459 -0.68 -7.84 15.51
N THR A 460 -0.88 -7.08 14.44
CA THR A 460 -1.65 -5.83 14.48
C THR A 460 -3.17 -6.06 14.53
N ALA A 461 -3.64 -7.30 14.45
CA ALA A 461 -5.07 -7.62 14.49
C ALA A 461 -5.79 -7.02 15.72
N GLU A 462 -5.14 -7.00 16.88
CA GLU A 462 -5.69 -6.38 18.09
C GLU A 462 -5.64 -4.84 18.07
N GLY A 463 -4.98 -4.22 17.09
CA GLY A 463 -5.01 -2.77 16.86
C GLY A 463 -6.42 -2.25 16.53
N PHE A 464 -7.28 -3.10 15.96
CA PHE A 464 -8.68 -2.76 15.69
C PHE A 464 -9.52 -2.51 16.95
N PHE A 465 -9.03 -2.82 18.14
CA PHE A 465 -9.71 -2.47 19.39
C PHE A 465 -9.49 -1.04 19.87
N ILE A 466 -8.47 -0.34 19.35
CA ILE A 466 -8.11 1.02 19.82
C ILE A 466 -9.25 1.99 19.53
N ALA A 467 -9.69 2.06 18.27
CA ALA A 467 -10.73 2.99 17.84
C ALA A 467 -12.06 2.82 18.61
N PRO A 468 -12.66 1.62 18.68
CA PRO A 468 -13.92 1.45 19.39
C PRO A 468 -13.83 1.72 20.89
N LEU A 469 -12.69 1.44 21.53
CA LEU A 469 -12.48 1.77 22.94
C LEU A 469 -12.39 3.28 23.17
N ALA A 470 -11.72 4.02 22.26
CA ALA A 470 -11.64 5.48 22.32
C ALA A 470 -13.03 6.12 22.17
N ILE A 471 -13.81 5.70 21.17
CA ILE A 471 -15.18 6.19 20.98
C ILE A 471 -16.07 5.80 22.17
N SER A 472 -15.95 4.57 22.67
CA SER A 472 -16.78 4.09 23.79
C SER A 472 -16.45 4.81 25.11
N TYR A 473 -15.22 5.30 25.28
CA TYR A 473 -14.90 6.20 26.39
C TYR A 473 -15.74 7.48 26.32
N ASP A 474 -15.83 8.12 25.16
CA ASP A 474 -16.67 9.33 24.99
C ASP A 474 -18.15 9.01 25.20
N LEU A 475 -18.64 7.91 24.65
CA LEU A 475 -20.04 7.51 24.75
C LEU A 475 -20.49 7.22 26.20
N PHE A 476 -19.60 6.64 27.00
CA PHE A 476 -19.99 6.03 28.28
C PHE A 476 -19.25 6.59 29.50
N GLY A 477 -18.16 7.35 29.33
CA GLY A 477 -17.37 7.90 30.43
C GLY A 477 -16.59 6.86 31.25
N VAL A 478 -16.40 5.64 30.73
CA VAL A 478 -15.74 4.53 31.45
C VAL A 478 -14.23 4.65 31.31
N LYS A 479 -13.54 5.15 32.32
CA LYS A 479 -12.09 5.43 32.30
C LYS A 479 -11.21 4.27 31.84
N ARG A 480 -11.57 3.04 32.17
CA ARG A 480 -10.77 1.86 31.78
C ARG A 480 -10.76 1.64 30.27
N TYR A 481 -11.75 2.10 29.50
CA TYR A 481 -11.75 2.03 28.05
C TYR A 481 -10.66 2.93 27.46
N ARG A 482 -10.54 4.15 27.97
CA ARG A 482 -9.45 5.05 27.62
C ARG A 482 -8.09 4.44 27.98
N GLN A 483 -7.94 3.89 29.19
CA GLN A 483 -6.67 3.26 29.61
C GLN A 483 -6.28 2.10 28.70
N ALA A 484 -7.24 1.27 28.29
CA ALA A 484 -6.99 0.17 27.35
C ALA A 484 -6.63 0.67 25.96
N ALA A 485 -7.33 1.70 25.45
CA ALA A 485 -7.00 2.33 24.15
C ALA A 485 -5.60 2.94 24.16
N GLU A 486 -5.25 3.70 25.22
CA GLU A 486 -3.93 4.31 25.37
C GLU A 486 -2.80 3.26 25.47
N LYS A 487 -3.03 2.16 26.22
CA LYS A 487 -2.07 1.06 26.34
C LYS A 487 -1.84 0.37 24.99
N ALA A 488 -2.93 0.03 24.28
CA ALA A 488 -2.83 -0.61 22.98
C ALA A 488 -2.19 0.34 21.94
N ALA A 489 -2.61 1.59 21.89
CA ALA A 489 -2.01 2.58 21.00
C ALA A 489 -0.50 2.75 21.25
N GLY A 490 -0.07 2.81 22.53
CA GLY A 490 1.36 2.90 22.87
C GLY A 490 2.15 1.66 22.45
N GLU A 491 1.60 0.47 22.68
CA GLU A 491 2.23 -0.79 22.24
C GLU A 491 2.42 -0.80 20.74
N PHE A 492 1.36 -0.48 20.00
CA PHE A 492 1.41 -0.49 18.56
C PHE A 492 2.26 0.66 17.98
N ALA A 493 2.23 1.83 18.55
CA ALA A 493 3.08 2.93 18.12
C ALA A 493 4.57 2.61 18.25
N SER A 494 5.00 2.00 19.36
CA SER A 494 6.43 1.71 19.55
C SER A 494 6.97 0.81 18.44
N ARG A 495 6.25 -0.24 18.09
CA ARG A 495 6.65 -1.16 17.02
C ARG A 495 6.63 -0.51 15.64
N HIS A 496 5.55 0.21 15.30
CA HIS A 496 5.41 0.92 14.04
C HIS A 496 6.50 1.96 13.83
N LEU A 497 6.83 2.69 14.85
CA LEU A 497 7.85 3.73 14.76
C LEU A 497 9.26 3.14 14.59
N GLU A 498 9.50 1.98 15.17
CA GLU A 498 10.79 1.29 15.05
C GLU A 498 10.90 0.49 13.76
N MET A 499 9.79 0.22 13.08
CA MET A 499 9.72 -0.62 11.89
C MET A 499 10.43 -1.97 12.08
N ASP A 500 10.33 -2.53 13.28
CA ASP A 500 10.98 -3.78 13.63
C ASP A 500 10.02 -4.95 13.55
N GLY A 501 10.26 -5.80 12.59
CA GLY A 501 9.57 -7.07 12.46
C GLY A 501 8.25 -7.04 11.71
N CYS A 502 7.45 -8.09 11.86
CA CYS A 502 6.13 -8.32 11.27
C CYS A 502 5.03 -7.54 11.95
N TYR A 503 5.28 -6.35 12.32
CA TYR A 503 4.39 -5.67 13.20
C TYR A 503 3.15 -5.10 12.51
N TRP A 504 3.33 -4.71 11.24
CA TRP A 504 2.26 -4.17 10.41
C TRP A 504 1.29 -5.23 9.87
N GLY A 505 1.69 -6.49 9.94
CA GLY A 505 0.98 -7.60 9.36
C GLY A 505 0.29 -8.50 10.35
N GLY A 506 -0.10 -9.67 9.88
CA GLY A 506 -0.72 -10.70 10.69
C GLY A 506 -2.18 -10.42 10.99
N THR A 507 -2.90 -9.75 10.11
CA THR A 507 -4.36 -9.59 10.24
C THR A 507 -5.05 -10.94 10.02
N LEU A 508 -5.37 -11.32 8.81
CA LEU A 508 -5.96 -12.62 8.51
C LEU A 508 -5.05 -13.51 7.67
N ASP A 509 -4.45 -12.95 6.63
CA ASP A 509 -3.77 -13.71 5.58
C ASP A 509 -2.26 -13.55 5.61
N ALA A 510 -1.74 -12.43 6.07
CA ALA A 510 -0.33 -12.11 6.03
C ALA A 510 0.34 -12.30 7.39
N THR A 511 1.56 -12.83 7.36
CA THR A 511 2.44 -12.97 8.52
C THR A 511 3.66 -12.05 8.42
N CYS A 512 3.64 -11.15 7.46
CA CYS A 512 4.59 -10.07 7.23
C CYS A 512 3.84 -8.74 7.16
N GLU A 513 4.52 -7.67 6.85
CA GLU A 513 3.91 -6.36 6.66
C GLU A 513 2.78 -6.41 5.65
N ASP A 514 1.65 -5.82 6.00
CA ASP A 514 0.51 -5.59 5.13
C ASP A 514 -0.18 -4.26 5.45
N LYS A 515 -0.94 -3.75 4.50
CA LYS A 515 -1.66 -2.49 4.68
C LYS A 515 -2.79 -2.55 5.69
N GLU A 516 -3.37 -3.72 5.90
CA GLU A 516 -4.50 -3.90 6.82
C GLU A 516 -4.04 -3.76 8.26
N GLY A 517 -2.85 -4.29 8.57
CA GLY A 517 -2.21 -4.08 9.85
C GLY A 517 -1.85 -2.61 10.08
N ALA A 518 -1.31 -1.94 9.08
CA ALA A 518 -1.03 -0.52 9.15
C ALA A 518 -2.32 0.31 9.31
N TRP A 519 -3.41 -0.06 8.61
CA TRP A 519 -4.70 0.59 8.74
C TRP A 519 -5.31 0.42 10.13
N ALA A 520 -5.20 -0.75 10.75
CA ALA A 520 -5.68 -0.97 12.12
C ALA A 520 -5.09 0.06 13.09
N ALA A 521 -3.78 0.28 13.00
CA ALA A 521 -3.09 1.28 13.80
C ALA A 521 -3.49 2.71 13.39
N PHE A 522 -3.55 3.02 12.12
CA PHE A 522 -3.93 4.31 11.58
C PHE A 522 -5.33 4.75 12.07
N GLN A 523 -6.34 3.88 11.90
CA GLN A 523 -7.69 4.13 12.39
C GLN A 523 -7.70 4.36 13.91
N GLY A 524 -6.98 3.51 14.65
CA GLY A 524 -6.89 3.61 16.10
C GLY A 524 -6.25 4.90 16.59
N PHE A 525 -5.13 5.30 16.00
CA PHE A 525 -4.43 6.54 16.39
C PHE A 525 -5.24 7.78 16.03
N LEU A 526 -5.89 7.78 14.86
CA LEU A 526 -6.71 8.90 14.42
C LEU A 526 -7.91 9.11 15.36
N GLU A 527 -8.61 8.05 15.77
CA GLU A 527 -9.69 8.14 16.75
C GLU A 527 -9.17 8.57 18.14
N CYS A 528 -7.99 8.12 18.55
CA CYS A 528 -7.37 8.62 19.80
C CYS A 528 -7.07 10.13 19.71
N TYR A 529 -6.58 10.63 18.58
CA TYR A 529 -6.37 12.06 18.38
C TYR A 529 -7.68 12.84 18.50
N GLU A 530 -8.71 12.40 17.78
CA GLU A 530 -10.04 13.05 17.77
C GLU A 530 -10.71 13.07 19.16
N ARG A 531 -10.49 12.04 19.99
CA ARG A 531 -11.14 11.88 21.30
C ARG A 531 -10.31 12.40 22.48
N PHE A 532 -8.99 12.32 22.40
CA PHE A 532 -8.12 12.66 23.53
C PHE A 532 -7.39 13.99 23.33
N ALA A 533 -7.42 14.57 22.13
CA ALA A 533 -6.81 15.86 21.77
C ALA A 533 -5.29 15.94 22.10
N ASP A 534 -4.56 14.83 21.93
CA ASP A 534 -3.11 14.75 22.13
C ASP A 534 -2.41 14.57 20.78
N ASN A 535 -1.57 15.53 20.40
CA ASN A 535 -0.91 15.60 19.10
C ASN A 535 -0.01 14.38 18.79
N LYS A 536 0.49 13.70 19.82
CA LYS A 536 1.28 12.48 19.59
C LYS A 536 0.50 11.44 18.75
N TYR A 537 -0.82 11.35 18.95
CA TYR A 537 -1.65 10.42 18.17
C TYR A 537 -1.80 10.87 16.72
N LEU A 538 -1.77 12.17 16.43
CA LEU A 538 -1.76 12.68 15.06
C LEU A 538 -0.45 12.32 14.36
N ASP A 539 0.69 12.45 15.06
CA ASP A 539 2.00 12.07 14.53
C ASP A 539 2.08 10.55 14.26
N TRP A 540 1.55 9.74 15.17
CA TRP A 540 1.47 8.29 15.00
C TRP A 540 0.52 7.90 13.86
N ALA A 541 -0.63 8.57 13.75
CA ALA A 541 -1.58 8.37 12.67
C ALA A 541 -0.95 8.72 11.31
N LYS A 542 -0.19 9.83 11.23
CA LYS A 542 0.54 10.21 10.02
C LYS A 542 1.52 9.12 9.60
N HIS A 543 2.33 8.61 10.53
CA HIS A 543 3.30 7.56 10.20
C HIS A 543 2.61 6.29 9.69
N ALA A 544 1.56 5.81 10.36
CA ALA A 544 0.79 4.65 9.93
C ALA A 544 0.08 4.88 8.57
N MET A 545 -0.44 6.10 8.34
CA MET A 545 -0.98 6.50 7.03
C MET A 545 0.09 6.42 5.94
N ASP A 546 1.29 6.93 6.18
CA ASP A 546 2.37 6.93 5.21
C ASP A 546 2.76 5.48 4.81
N VAL A 547 2.68 4.53 5.75
CA VAL A 547 2.82 3.11 5.44
C VAL A 547 1.66 2.62 4.57
N CYS A 548 0.41 2.93 4.92
CA CYS A 548 -0.75 2.59 4.08
C CYS A 548 -0.61 3.14 2.66
N LEU A 549 -0.16 4.40 2.53
CA LEU A 549 0.05 5.05 1.24
C LEU A 549 1.10 4.34 0.37
N SER A 550 2.12 3.74 0.98
CA SER A 550 3.16 3.02 0.25
C SER A 550 2.66 1.77 -0.50
N TYR A 551 1.47 1.29 -0.16
CA TYR A 551 0.78 0.22 -0.88
C TYR A 551 -0.12 0.74 -2.02
N VAL A 552 -0.40 2.05 -2.07
CA VAL A 552 -1.28 2.63 -3.08
C VAL A 552 -0.55 2.78 -4.40
N VAL A 553 -1.14 2.27 -5.47
CA VAL A 553 -0.62 2.41 -6.83
C VAL A 553 -0.87 3.84 -7.30
N VAL A 554 0.20 4.58 -7.57
CA VAL A 554 0.12 6.02 -7.93
C VAL A 554 0.14 6.30 -9.42
N TRP A 555 0.22 5.26 -10.25
CA TRP A 555 0.34 5.39 -11.70
C TRP A 555 -0.46 4.31 -12.44
N ASP A 556 -0.79 4.56 -13.70
CA ASP A 556 -1.49 3.58 -14.52
C ASP A 556 -0.48 2.65 -15.18
N ILE A 557 -0.39 1.43 -14.65
CA ILE A 557 0.48 0.40 -15.19
C ILE A 557 -0.07 -0.05 -16.55
N PRO A 558 0.74 0.01 -17.63
CA PRO A 558 0.31 -0.50 -18.92
C PRO A 558 -0.13 -1.96 -18.84
N LEU A 559 -1.25 -2.29 -19.40
CA LEU A 559 -1.82 -3.64 -19.35
C LEU A 559 -1.63 -4.37 -20.68
N PRO A 560 -1.38 -5.72 -20.67
CA PRO A 560 -1.37 -6.50 -21.89
C PRO A 560 -2.75 -6.56 -22.55
N ALA A 561 -2.76 -6.95 -23.83
CA ALA A 561 -4.00 -7.31 -24.48
C ALA A 561 -4.76 -8.38 -23.69
N GLY A 562 -6.03 -8.12 -23.41
CA GLY A 562 -6.88 -8.99 -22.62
C GLY A 562 -7.96 -8.21 -21.87
N ARG A 563 -8.71 -8.90 -21.01
CA ARG A 563 -9.90 -8.35 -20.36
C ARG A 563 -9.66 -7.05 -19.59
N MET A 564 -8.53 -6.91 -18.92
CA MET A 564 -8.21 -5.67 -18.18
C MET A 564 -8.02 -4.49 -19.14
N ALA A 565 -7.26 -4.70 -20.22
CA ALA A 565 -7.06 -3.68 -21.26
C ALA A 565 -8.36 -3.37 -22.00
N ASP A 566 -9.18 -4.40 -22.30
CA ASP A 566 -10.48 -4.24 -22.98
C ASP A 566 -11.45 -3.38 -22.16
N HIS A 567 -11.38 -3.44 -20.83
CA HIS A 567 -12.15 -2.59 -19.93
C HIS A 567 -11.46 -1.26 -19.62
N ASN A 568 -10.32 -0.95 -20.26
CA ASN A 568 -9.55 0.25 -19.98
C ASN A 568 -9.27 0.43 -18.47
N PHE A 569 -9.01 -0.67 -17.77
CA PHE A 569 -8.79 -0.68 -16.34
C PHE A 569 -7.58 0.20 -15.97
N LYS A 570 -7.73 0.98 -14.91
CA LYS A 570 -6.71 1.87 -14.37
C LYS A 570 -6.27 1.38 -13.00
N THR A 571 -4.96 1.24 -12.81
CA THR A 571 -4.40 0.73 -11.56
C THR A 571 -4.24 1.81 -10.49
N THR A 572 -4.21 3.09 -10.88
CA THR A 572 -4.08 4.22 -9.95
C THR A 572 -5.16 4.18 -8.87
N GLY A 573 -4.75 4.23 -7.61
CA GLY A 573 -5.65 4.23 -6.44
C GLY A 573 -6.03 2.84 -5.91
N TRP A 574 -5.73 1.76 -6.66
CA TRP A 574 -5.78 0.39 -6.14
C TRP A 574 -4.61 0.16 -5.18
N THR A 575 -4.65 -0.92 -4.42
CA THR A 575 -3.59 -1.23 -3.45
C THR A 575 -2.97 -2.60 -3.70
N VAL A 576 -1.67 -2.73 -3.40
CA VAL A 576 -1.04 -4.05 -3.28
C VAL A 576 -1.52 -4.68 -1.97
N VAL A 577 -1.80 -5.98 -1.96
CA VAL A 577 -2.36 -6.68 -0.80
C VAL A 577 -1.38 -6.65 0.37
N SER A 578 -0.17 -7.17 0.18
CA SER A 578 0.86 -7.25 1.22
C SER A 578 2.23 -7.55 0.60
N ALA A 579 3.28 -7.50 1.39
CA ALA A 579 4.61 -7.94 0.96
C ALA A 579 4.64 -9.43 0.56
N GLN A 580 3.79 -10.25 1.15
CA GLN A 580 3.65 -11.67 0.81
C GLN A 580 2.81 -11.88 -0.44
N ASN A 581 1.69 -11.16 -0.54
CA ASN A 581 0.71 -11.32 -1.59
C ASN A 581 0.71 -10.10 -2.51
N GLN A 582 1.32 -10.24 -3.65
CA GLN A 582 1.60 -9.16 -4.60
C GLN A 582 0.49 -8.93 -5.63
N HIS A 583 -0.72 -9.36 -5.34
CA HIS A 583 -1.90 -9.00 -6.12
C HIS A 583 -2.30 -7.56 -5.80
N ILE A 584 -3.12 -6.98 -6.64
CA ILE A 584 -3.81 -5.73 -6.31
C ILE A 584 -5.24 -6.00 -5.88
N ASP A 585 -5.74 -5.18 -4.98
CA ASP A 585 -7.06 -5.30 -4.40
C ASP A 585 -7.79 -3.96 -4.29
N VAL A 586 -9.07 -4.03 -3.93
CA VAL A 586 -9.95 -2.87 -3.75
C VAL A 586 -9.77 -2.18 -2.39
N TYR A 587 -8.87 -2.65 -1.54
CA TYR A 587 -8.83 -2.20 -0.14
C TYR A 587 -8.27 -0.79 0.09
N GLY A 588 -7.86 -0.10 -0.96
CA GLY A 588 -7.73 1.35 -0.90
C GLY A 588 -9.00 2.05 -0.38
N VAL A 589 -10.17 1.46 -0.63
CA VAL A 589 -11.45 1.98 -0.15
C VAL A 589 -11.56 2.01 1.37
N LEU A 590 -10.89 1.09 2.09
CA LEU A 590 -11.00 0.96 3.55
C LEU A 590 -10.51 2.21 4.28
N PHE A 591 -9.34 2.70 3.90
CA PHE A 591 -8.67 3.82 4.59
C PHE A 591 -8.73 5.14 3.81
N ALA A 592 -9.36 5.16 2.64
CA ALA A 592 -9.55 6.41 1.89
C ALA A 592 -10.20 7.54 2.72
N PRO A 593 -11.25 7.29 3.55
CA PRO A 593 -11.83 8.34 4.38
C PRO A 593 -10.86 8.90 5.44
N GLU A 594 -10.05 8.04 6.07
CA GLU A 594 -9.03 8.47 7.03
C GLU A 594 -7.93 9.27 6.36
N VAL A 595 -7.48 8.88 5.14
CA VAL A 595 -6.53 9.67 4.35
C VAL A 595 -7.11 11.06 4.05
N CYS A 596 -8.40 11.14 3.71
CA CYS A 596 -9.09 12.41 3.52
C CYS A 596 -9.06 13.30 4.78
N LYS A 597 -9.43 12.73 5.94
CA LYS A 597 -9.38 13.44 7.24
C LYS A 597 -7.96 13.92 7.56
N MET A 598 -6.97 13.05 7.36
CA MET A 598 -5.57 13.42 7.59
C MET A 598 -5.12 14.55 6.67
N GLY A 599 -5.53 14.52 5.39
CA GLY A 599 -5.29 15.63 4.47
C GLY A 599 -5.84 16.96 5.00
N ARG A 600 -7.03 16.95 5.62
CA ARG A 600 -7.61 18.13 6.26
C ARG A 600 -6.82 18.58 7.50
N TYR A 601 -6.43 17.65 8.38
CA TYR A 601 -5.65 17.98 9.58
C TYR A 601 -4.26 18.51 9.25
N LEU A 602 -3.64 17.98 8.20
CA LEU A 602 -2.30 18.38 7.77
C LEU A 602 -2.30 19.57 6.79
N GLY A 603 -3.47 19.99 6.29
CA GLY A 603 -3.58 21.01 5.25
C GLY A 603 -3.01 20.57 3.91
N ASP A 604 -3.02 19.25 3.62
CA ASP A 604 -2.49 18.66 2.39
C ASP A 604 -3.61 18.23 1.43
N ASP A 605 -3.90 19.09 0.46
CA ASP A 605 -4.93 18.83 -0.55
C ASP A 605 -4.62 17.64 -1.48
N ARG A 606 -3.35 17.21 -1.58
CA ARG A 606 -2.96 16.02 -2.36
C ARG A 606 -3.61 14.77 -1.77
N LEU A 607 -3.59 14.63 -0.43
CA LEU A 607 -4.21 13.52 0.28
C LEU A 607 -5.73 13.50 0.12
N VAL A 608 -6.37 14.68 0.19
CA VAL A 608 -7.82 14.80 -0.04
C VAL A 608 -8.19 14.36 -1.46
N LYS A 609 -7.45 14.79 -2.47
CA LYS A 609 -7.69 14.39 -3.87
C LYS A 609 -7.42 12.91 -4.08
N LEU A 610 -6.30 12.39 -3.57
CA LEU A 610 -5.95 10.98 -3.67
C LEU A 610 -7.01 10.08 -3.04
N SER A 611 -7.52 10.44 -1.87
CA SER A 611 -8.55 9.65 -1.19
C SER A 611 -9.82 9.48 -2.03
N LYS A 612 -10.22 10.53 -2.76
CA LYS A 612 -11.36 10.47 -3.70
C LYS A 612 -11.06 9.57 -4.91
N VAL A 613 -9.83 9.60 -5.41
CA VAL A 613 -9.39 8.65 -6.46
C VAL A 613 -9.45 7.24 -5.93
N MET A 614 -8.88 6.96 -4.76
CA MET A 614 -8.89 5.62 -4.15
C MET A 614 -10.30 5.05 -4.02
N PHE A 615 -11.26 5.84 -3.53
CA PHE A 615 -12.64 5.42 -3.40
C PHE A 615 -13.29 5.12 -4.76
N ARG A 616 -13.14 6.03 -5.74
CA ARG A 616 -13.84 5.95 -7.02
C ARG A 616 -13.19 4.91 -7.96
N THR A 617 -11.88 4.81 -7.99
CA THR A 617 -11.16 3.85 -8.84
C THR A 617 -11.44 2.40 -8.44
N CYS A 618 -11.54 2.13 -7.14
CA CYS A 618 -11.81 0.79 -6.63
C CYS A 618 -13.17 0.20 -7.05
N PHE A 619 -14.07 1.03 -7.55
CA PHE A 619 -15.35 0.59 -8.11
C PHE A 619 -15.26 -0.03 -9.52
N GLN A 620 -14.15 0.13 -10.20
CA GLN A 620 -13.92 -0.50 -11.51
C GLN A 620 -14.13 -2.01 -11.42
N LEU A 621 -14.57 -2.62 -12.51
CA LEU A 621 -14.88 -4.05 -12.61
C LEU A 621 -16.05 -4.52 -11.72
N THR A 622 -16.85 -3.60 -11.21
CA THR A 622 -18.18 -3.93 -10.66
C THR A 622 -19.10 -4.33 -11.81
N ASP A 623 -19.78 -5.46 -11.66
CA ASP A 623 -20.75 -5.91 -12.68
C ASP A 623 -22.05 -5.10 -12.68
N ALA A 624 -22.92 -5.38 -13.65
CA ALA A 624 -24.20 -4.68 -13.80
C ALA A 624 -25.14 -4.83 -12.58
N TYR A 625 -24.93 -5.85 -11.76
CA TYR A 625 -25.72 -6.11 -10.55
C TYR A 625 -25.11 -5.46 -9.30
N GLY A 626 -23.86 -4.98 -9.38
CA GLY A 626 -23.15 -4.36 -8.28
C GLY A 626 -22.19 -5.30 -7.54
N SER A 627 -22.04 -6.55 -7.99
CA SER A 627 -21.08 -7.50 -7.46
C SER A 627 -19.68 -7.17 -7.95
N GLN A 628 -18.69 -7.48 -7.12
CA GLN A 628 -17.28 -7.24 -7.43
C GLN A 628 -16.41 -8.18 -6.60
N GLY A 629 -15.28 -8.63 -7.16
CA GLY A 629 -14.26 -9.37 -6.44
C GLY A 629 -13.34 -8.47 -5.63
N GLU A 630 -12.75 -9.04 -4.63
CA GLU A 630 -11.83 -8.38 -3.73
C GLU A 630 -10.47 -8.12 -4.37
N GLN A 631 -9.94 -9.11 -5.05
CA GLN A 631 -8.57 -9.13 -5.56
C GLN A 631 -8.55 -9.40 -7.06
N LEU A 632 -7.61 -8.75 -7.73
CA LEU A 632 -7.25 -9.01 -9.11
C LEU A 632 -5.93 -9.78 -9.14
N GLN A 633 -6.04 -11.09 -9.25
CA GLN A 633 -4.89 -11.94 -9.45
C GLN A 633 -4.33 -11.76 -10.87
N HIS A 634 -3.04 -11.99 -11.03
CA HIS A 634 -2.39 -12.01 -12.33
C HIS A 634 -2.40 -10.68 -13.09
N THR A 635 -2.39 -9.59 -12.34
CA THR A 635 -2.02 -8.27 -12.85
C THR A 635 -0.51 -8.23 -13.09
N ASN A 636 0.01 -7.09 -13.57
CA ASN A 636 1.44 -6.92 -13.74
C ASN A 636 2.23 -7.04 -12.42
N PHE A 637 1.59 -6.82 -11.28
CA PHE A 637 2.20 -7.06 -9.97
C PHE A 637 2.39 -8.53 -9.66
N ALA A 638 1.52 -9.42 -10.17
CA ALA A 638 1.65 -10.82 -9.95
C ALA A 638 2.76 -11.40 -10.83
N GLN A 639 3.90 -11.68 -10.26
CA GLN A 639 4.93 -12.52 -10.90
C GLN A 639 4.51 -14.00 -10.94
N GLN A 640 3.35 -14.31 -10.44
CA GLN A 640 2.78 -15.65 -10.43
C GLN A 640 1.66 -15.70 -11.44
N GLY A 641 1.79 -16.49 -12.45
CA GLY A 641 0.74 -16.79 -13.39
C GLY A 641 0.75 -18.27 -13.68
N ASP A 642 -0.36 -18.81 -14.09
CA ASP A 642 -0.50 -20.15 -14.59
C ASP A 642 -0.82 -20.07 -16.07
N MET A 643 0.17 -20.35 -16.90
CA MET A 643 0.04 -20.29 -18.37
C MET A 643 -1.01 -21.27 -18.91
N SER A 644 -1.37 -22.29 -18.14
CA SER A 644 -2.41 -23.25 -18.53
C SER A 644 -3.83 -22.69 -18.38
N ASN A 645 -4.00 -21.57 -17.66
CA ASN A 645 -5.29 -20.97 -17.39
C ASN A 645 -5.29 -19.49 -17.78
N VAL A 646 -6.06 -19.16 -18.81
CA VAL A 646 -6.14 -17.79 -19.34
C VAL A 646 -6.57 -16.75 -18.29
N HIS A 647 -7.32 -17.15 -17.27
CA HIS A 647 -7.72 -16.26 -16.18
C HIS A 647 -6.60 -16.01 -15.17
N LYS A 648 -5.56 -16.81 -15.22
CA LYS A 648 -4.40 -16.71 -14.34
C LYS A 648 -3.16 -16.19 -15.06
N LEU A 649 -3.29 -15.77 -16.29
CA LEU A 649 -2.19 -15.12 -17.00
C LEU A 649 -1.98 -13.72 -16.48
N ARG A 650 -0.71 -13.31 -16.47
CA ARG A 650 -0.33 -11.93 -16.19
C ARG A 650 -1.11 -10.97 -17.09
N GLY A 651 -1.73 -9.94 -16.51
CA GLY A 651 -2.63 -9.03 -17.21
C GLY A 651 -4.01 -9.60 -17.53
N GLY A 652 -4.26 -10.87 -17.24
CA GLY A 652 -5.60 -11.44 -17.26
C GLY A 652 -6.42 -10.95 -16.07
N TYR A 653 -7.72 -11.04 -16.21
CA TYR A 653 -8.65 -10.77 -15.11
C TYR A 653 -9.00 -12.09 -14.41
N SER A 654 -8.71 -12.17 -13.13
CA SER A 654 -9.18 -13.23 -12.26
C SER A 654 -9.73 -12.62 -11.00
N GLU A 655 -11.02 -12.56 -10.90
CA GLU A 655 -11.72 -12.12 -9.71
C GLU A 655 -11.67 -13.22 -8.65
N HIS A 656 -11.28 -12.85 -7.44
CA HIS A 656 -11.17 -13.74 -6.31
C HIS A 656 -11.95 -13.16 -5.13
N TRP A 657 -12.54 -14.03 -4.33
CA TRP A 657 -13.33 -13.62 -3.16
C TRP A 657 -14.50 -12.69 -3.49
N THR A 658 -15.40 -13.10 -4.40
CA THR A 658 -16.63 -12.38 -4.70
C THR A 658 -17.63 -12.56 -3.56
N VAL A 659 -17.53 -11.71 -2.54
CA VAL A 659 -18.30 -11.80 -1.30
C VAL A 659 -18.91 -10.44 -0.93
N PHE A 660 -19.79 -10.44 0.04
CA PHE A 660 -20.56 -9.25 0.40
C PHE A 660 -19.70 -8.13 1.04
N TRP A 661 -18.61 -8.45 1.71
CA TRP A 661 -17.82 -7.43 2.44
C TRP A 661 -17.32 -6.27 1.58
N ILE A 662 -17.04 -6.50 0.29
CA ILE A 662 -16.65 -5.41 -0.61
C ILE A 662 -17.74 -4.35 -0.71
N THR A 663 -19.00 -4.76 -0.85
CA THR A 663 -20.14 -3.83 -0.86
C THR A 663 -20.24 -3.04 0.43
N THR A 664 -20.02 -3.71 1.54
CA THR A 664 -20.02 -3.09 2.86
C THR A 664 -18.92 -2.05 2.99
N HIS A 665 -17.72 -2.36 2.59
CA HIS A 665 -16.59 -1.42 2.67
C HIS A 665 -16.84 -0.15 1.85
N PHE A 666 -17.47 -0.26 0.66
CA PHE A 666 -17.87 0.91 -0.10
C PHE A 666 -18.93 1.75 0.61
N LEU A 667 -19.96 1.12 1.17
CA LEU A 667 -21.02 1.85 1.88
C LEU A 667 -20.50 2.52 3.16
N ASN A 668 -19.64 1.82 3.90
CA ASN A 668 -18.99 2.37 5.09
C ASN A 668 -18.09 3.56 4.75
N ALA A 669 -17.22 3.42 3.75
CA ALA A 669 -16.36 4.51 3.31
C ALA A 669 -17.17 5.73 2.82
N ALA A 670 -18.22 5.50 2.03
CA ALA A 670 -19.11 6.58 1.58
C ALA A 670 -19.77 7.29 2.75
N ALA A 671 -20.22 6.56 3.78
CA ALA A 671 -20.81 7.15 4.98
C ALA A 671 -19.79 8.06 5.70
N ARG A 672 -18.55 7.62 5.84
CA ARG A 672 -17.49 8.39 6.49
C ARG A 672 -17.07 9.63 5.68
N PHE A 673 -17.07 9.56 4.35
CA PHE A 673 -16.92 10.73 3.49
C PHE A 673 -18.09 11.70 3.63
N ALA A 674 -19.33 11.19 3.75
CA ALA A 674 -20.52 12.02 3.96
C ALA A 674 -20.50 12.75 5.31
N GLU A 675 -20.09 12.06 6.39
CA GLU A 675 -19.90 12.69 7.72
C GLU A 675 -18.83 13.79 7.69
N ALA A 676 -17.78 13.61 6.90
CA ALA A 676 -16.74 14.59 6.70
C ALA A 676 -17.14 15.77 5.80
N GLY A 677 -18.36 15.74 5.21
CA GLY A 677 -18.85 16.77 4.28
C GLY A 677 -18.16 16.77 2.91
N GLU A 678 -17.58 15.65 2.51
CA GLU A 678 -16.81 15.54 1.26
C GLU A 678 -17.62 15.01 0.07
N ILE A 679 -18.86 14.56 0.31
CA ILE A 679 -19.80 14.10 -0.74
C ILE A 679 -21.21 14.62 -0.49
#